data_4b3678b0afb6d3f034b9a5ac8c1c508c
#
_entry.id   4b3678b0afb6d3f034b9a5ac8c1c508c
#
_cell.length_a   1.000
_cell.length_b   1.000
_cell.length_c   1.000
_cell.angle_alpha   90.00
_cell.angle_beta   90.00
_cell.angle_gamma   90.00
#
_symmetry.space_group_name_H-M   'P 1'
#
loop_
_entity.id
_entity.type
_entity.pdbx_description
1 polymer ?
#
loop_
_entity_poly.entity_id
_entity_poly.type
_entity_poly.pdbx_seq_one_letter_code
_entity_poly.pdbx_strand_id
1 'polypeptide(L)'
;MNNMNMNNGTQSVPSDMHNMNNNINKINNIQSNINNAPPIYSAPMPPYADFGAYYPPALTVKKRKIAVSKRDFVFALLFFGTAIVITDFVLWHGLSLGFSLAFLLLFAVVTAYYADKGKRPPAFAVSCGALSLAGAGSFAVSNDEFLKLFMLIPTALLFALYVCGISGGLRRRCGSVKILGDAAKSVFKTPAENIGAVVGEYCGFSLKNKANKNVVIGILMALPVLAAVIPLLASSDAAFENLVKTAFKNIGTGIGKIIIAAVIAFLLIVYAVSNKYSAQAAKAPSVSRRLNPAVSVSFLSVISCVYLVFLFSQLAYFFSAFSGVLPQGYTYSASEFARRGFYEMAAVCIINTALLSAVAVLTKKSPQKVLRAVKALSLFIMLFSALLLAISAAKMGLNISIFGLTKNRLFVCLLMAAFGVVLIFFAIHLLAPKVPYMQPVIIICSAIFIAFAYFNSDNAIVKYNIAKYESGAISSIDGYYLSSLKGAFVSDFAEIEKSGNNSAVNGAHSAIIGRICECCPEFFGGGFAVNNDIEYKKSDFREYNLLGDQVKKDAVVYYNSLSEKERRTLYSQYLLEERGGTYDPDSNSYTVWENDGNEAVYSYDSATGEYIKSQSVHAAVYESNGYDDDNYGNERENESGSYLYVSKIK
;
A
#
# COMPACT_ATOMS: atom_id res chain seq x y z
N MET A 1 -8.53 74.37 -69.77
CA MET A 1 -8.60 75.48 -68.81
C MET A 1 -8.42 74.92 -67.43
N ASN A 2 -7.27 75.23 -66.86
CA ASN A 2 -7.02 75.62 -65.43
C ASN A 2 -7.56 74.72 -64.31
N ASN A 3 -6.86 74.37 -63.28
CA ASN A 3 -5.58 74.76 -62.67
C ASN A 3 -5.15 73.74 -61.64
N MET A 4 -3.85 73.60 -61.52
CA MET A 4 -3.07 73.06 -60.40
C MET A 4 -3.66 73.37 -59.01
N ASN A 5 -3.52 72.44 -58.13
CA ASN A 5 -2.87 72.78 -56.86
C ASN A 5 -2.23 71.52 -56.22
N MET A 6 -0.92 71.63 -55.98
CA MET A 6 -0.10 70.74 -55.16
C MET A 6 -0.55 70.91 -53.70
N ASN A 7 -0.60 69.82 -52.98
CA ASN A 7 -0.45 69.89 -51.54
C ASN A 7 0.41 68.71 -50.99
N ASN A 8 1.48 69.09 -50.34
CA ASN A 8 2.49 68.25 -49.71
C ASN A 8 1.88 67.38 -48.61
N GLY A 9 1.95 66.10 -48.77
CA GLY A 9 1.70 65.13 -47.70
C GLY A 9 3.03 64.63 -47.14
N THR A 10 3.39 65.06 -45.96
CA THR A 10 4.51 64.58 -45.18
C THR A 10 4.27 63.09 -44.82
N GLN A 11 5.09 62.19 -45.36
CA GLN A 11 5.17 60.79 -44.96
C GLN A 11 5.76 60.68 -43.56
N SER A 12 5.00 60.11 -42.61
CA SER A 12 5.45 59.71 -41.29
C SER A 12 6.37 58.49 -41.42
N VAL A 13 7.60 58.63 -40.97
CA VAL A 13 8.61 57.55 -40.86
C VAL A 13 8.16 56.54 -39.84
N PRO A 14 8.21 55.21 -40.10
CA PRO A 14 7.85 54.20 -39.15
C PRO A 14 8.75 54.18 -37.90
N SER A 15 8.17 54.03 -36.74
CA SER A 15 8.82 54.02 -35.40
C SER A 15 9.97 53.00 -35.23
N ASP A 16 10.13 52.07 -36.13
CA ASP A 16 11.16 51.03 -36.08
C ASP A 16 12.56 51.52 -36.47
N MET A 17 12.68 52.57 -37.28
CA MET A 17 13.98 53.16 -37.62
C MET A 17 14.62 53.93 -36.47
N HIS A 18 13.85 54.46 -35.54
CA HIS A 18 14.39 55.21 -34.37
C HIS A 18 15.04 54.28 -33.35
N ASN A 19 14.52 53.04 -33.21
CA ASN A 19 15.08 52.03 -32.34
C ASN A 19 16.37 51.38 -32.88
N MET A 20 16.53 51.31 -34.20
CA MET A 20 17.74 50.78 -34.83
C MET A 20 18.91 51.75 -34.70
N ASN A 21 18.69 53.05 -34.86
CA ASN A 21 19.72 54.07 -34.70
C ASN A 21 20.22 54.21 -33.25
N ASN A 22 19.35 54.04 -32.25
CA ASN A 22 19.75 54.05 -30.84
C ASN A 22 20.62 52.84 -30.46
N ASN A 23 20.41 51.69 -31.08
CA ASN A 23 21.24 50.50 -30.85
C ASN A 23 22.62 50.59 -31.56
N ILE A 24 22.69 51.17 -32.73
CA ILE A 24 23.96 51.41 -33.45
C ILE A 24 24.83 52.41 -32.69
N ASN A 25 24.24 53.48 -32.15
CA ASN A 25 24.95 54.45 -31.32
C ASN A 25 25.47 53.86 -30.00
N LYS A 26 24.75 52.89 -29.41
CA LYS A 26 25.21 52.17 -28.22
C LYS A 26 26.40 51.24 -28.53
N ILE A 27 26.40 50.57 -29.69
CA ILE A 27 27.49 49.69 -30.13
C ILE A 27 28.74 50.52 -30.45
N ASN A 28 28.59 51.65 -31.15
CA ASN A 28 29.71 52.54 -31.46
C ASN A 28 30.35 53.19 -30.22
N ASN A 29 29.56 53.51 -29.18
CA ASN A 29 30.09 53.98 -27.89
C ASN A 29 30.86 52.91 -27.11
N ILE A 30 30.49 51.62 -27.24
CA ILE A 30 31.21 50.50 -26.65
C ILE A 30 32.55 50.30 -27.40
N GLN A 31 32.54 50.39 -28.74
CA GLN A 31 33.72 50.23 -29.58
C GLN A 31 34.74 51.35 -29.37
N SER A 32 34.30 52.60 -29.16
CA SER A 32 35.20 53.75 -28.87
C SER A 32 35.83 53.67 -27.48
N ASN A 33 35.14 53.08 -26.50
CA ASN A 33 35.71 52.88 -25.15
C ASN A 33 36.74 51.74 -25.11
N ILE A 34 36.67 50.76 -26.03
CA ILE A 34 37.69 49.69 -26.12
C ILE A 34 38.97 50.20 -26.77
N ASN A 35 38.90 51.14 -27.72
CA ASN A 35 40.08 51.67 -28.41
C ASN A 35 40.86 52.72 -27.62
N ASN A 36 40.31 53.27 -26.54
CA ASN A 36 40.96 54.28 -25.65
C ASN A 36 41.48 53.69 -24.32
N ALA A 37 41.56 52.36 -24.20
CA ALA A 37 42.18 51.75 -23.03
C ALA A 37 43.73 51.90 -23.11
N PRO A 38 44.40 52.33 -22.04
CA PRO A 38 45.87 52.43 -22.05
C PRO A 38 46.50 51.04 -22.21
N PRO A 39 47.68 50.93 -22.87
CA PRO A 39 48.31 49.65 -23.12
C PRO A 39 48.60 48.90 -21.81
N ILE A 40 48.14 47.69 -21.73
CA ILE A 40 48.43 46.81 -20.58
C ILE A 40 49.90 46.43 -20.63
N TYR A 41 50.70 47.04 -19.77
CA TYR A 41 52.06 46.58 -19.50
C TYR A 41 52.01 45.17 -18.92
N SER A 42 52.56 44.20 -19.64
CA SER A 42 52.77 42.85 -19.13
C SER A 42 53.86 42.88 -18.04
N ALA A 43 53.44 42.94 -16.81
CA ALA A 43 54.32 42.64 -15.67
C ALA A 43 54.63 41.13 -15.68
N PRO A 44 55.88 40.70 -15.38
CA PRO A 44 56.21 39.28 -15.30
C PRO A 44 55.40 38.61 -14.20
N MET A 45 54.74 37.48 -14.55
CA MET A 45 53.99 36.67 -13.60
C MET A 45 54.88 36.17 -12.44
N PRO A 46 54.49 36.35 -11.18
CA PRO A 46 55.13 35.67 -10.08
C PRO A 46 54.83 34.14 -10.17
N PRO A 47 55.80 33.30 -9.79
CA PRO A 47 55.62 31.84 -9.88
C PRO A 47 54.62 31.35 -8.83
N TYR A 48 53.64 30.55 -9.32
CA TYR A 48 52.73 29.76 -8.54
C TYR A 48 51.99 30.47 -7.39
N ALA A 49 50.95 31.20 -7.74
CA ALA A 49 49.86 31.47 -6.77
C ALA A 49 48.80 30.39 -6.99
N ASP A 50 48.53 29.67 -5.89
CA ASP A 50 47.47 28.69 -5.75
C ASP A 50 46.14 29.31 -6.21
N PHE A 51 45.62 28.88 -7.36
CA PHE A 51 44.29 29.25 -7.80
C PHE A 51 43.29 28.55 -6.85
N GLY A 52 43.11 29.08 -5.67
CA GLY A 52 41.95 28.80 -4.89
C GLY A 52 40.72 29.06 -5.75
N ALA A 53 40.02 27.99 -6.10
CA ALA A 53 38.79 28.06 -6.90
C ALA A 53 37.89 29.14 -6.27
N TYR A 54 37.66 30.23 -7.02
CA TYR A 54 36.66 31.23 -6.63
C TYR A 54 35.31 30.56 -6.66
N TYR A 55 34.93 29.98 -5.54
CA TYR A 55 33.53 29.58 -5.32
C TYR A 55 32.77 30.89 -5.14
N PRO A 56 31.89 31.27 -6.07
CA PRO A 56 30.99 32.38 -5.82
C PRO A 56 30.28 32.08 -4.50
N PRO A 57 30.18 33.06 -3.57
CA PRO A 57 29.56 32.82 -2.27
C PRO A 57 28.21 32.17 -2.55
N ALA A 58 28.02 30.95 -2.00
CA ALA A 58 26.79 30.20 -2.14
C ALA A 58 25.67 31.18 -1.84
N LEU A 59 24.79 31.41 -2.84
CA LEU A 59 23.61 32.25 -2.67
C LEU A 59 22.91 31.75 -1.41
N THR A 60 23.15 32.44 -0.29
CA THR A 60 22.49 32.15 0.97
C THR A 60 21.02 32.41 0.73
N VAL A 61 20.29 31.35 0.39
CA VAL A 61 18.84 31.37 0.33
C VAL A 61 18.41 31.83 1.72
N LYS A 62 17.98 33.09 1.86
CA LYS A 62 17.45 33.65 3.10
C LYS A 62 16.38 32.68 3.59
N LYS A 63 16.73 31.82 4.58
CA LYS A 63 15.74 30.95 5.22
C LYS A 63 14.66 31.86 5.80
N ARG A 64 13.42 31.71 5.31
CA ARG A 64 12.29 32.48 5.84
C ARG A 64 12.17 32.17 7.33
N LYS A 65 12.05 33.20 8.15
CA LYS A 65 11.65 33.05 9.54
C LYS A 65 10.21 32.51 9.57
N ILE A 66 10.01 31.34 10.16
CA ILE A 66 8.71 30.82 10.51
C ILE A 66 8.28 31.65 11.72
N ALA A 67 7.28 32.50 11.59
CA ALA A 67 6.73 33.25 12.71
C ALA A 67 5.51 32.50 13.26
N VAL A 68 5.67 31.81 14.37
CA VAL A 68 4.59 31.06 15.04
C VAL A 68 3.67 32.05 15.76
N SER A 69 2.37 31.94 15.52
CA SER A 69 1.32 32.74 16.13
C SER A 69 0.77 32.10 17.42
N LYS A 70 0.06 32.86 18.26
CA LYS A 70 -0.66 32.30 19.43
C LYS A 70 -1.62 31.17 19.03
N ARG A 71 -2.25 31.25 17.86
CA ARG A 71 -3.12 30.20 17.31
C ARG A 71 -2.33 28.91 17.05
N ASP A 72 -1.10 28.98 16.53
CA ASP A 72 -0.28 27.80 16.26
C ASP A 72 0.06 27.05 17.57
N PHE A 73 0.19 27.74 18.71
CA PHE A 73 0.36 27.11 20.03
C PHE A 73 -0.91 26.37 20.49
N VAL A 74 -2.10 26.97 20.29
CA VAL A 74 -3.36 26.27 20.59
C VAL A 74 -3.50 25.00 19.77
N PHE A 75 -3.17 25.07 18.47
CA PHE A 75 -3.21 23.87 17.62
C PHE A 75 -2.11 22.86 17.97
N ALA A 76 -0.96 23.29 18.48
CA ALA A 76 0.05 22.35 19.01
C ALA A 76 -0.50 21.53 20.18
N LEU A 77 -1.27 22.15 21.09
CA LEU A 77 -1.95 21.43 22.17
C LEU A 77 -3.02 20.46 21.64
N LEU A 78 -3.81 20.89 20.62
CA LEU A 78 -4.78 20.00 19.96
C LEU A 78 -4.11 18.82 19.25
N PHE A 79 -2.97 19.03 18.58
CA PHE A 79 -2.17 17.96 18.01
C PHE A 79 -1.62 17.00 19.07
N PHE A 80 -1.23 17.51 20.24
CA PHE A 80 -0.80 16.67 21.36
C PHE A 80 -1.97 15.81 21.88
N GLY A 81 -3.15 16.38 22.09
CA GLY A 81 -4.36 15.63 22.45
C GLY A 81 -4.73 14.57 21.41
N THR A 82 -4.64 14.93 20.11
CA THR A 82 -4.86 13.99 19.00
C THR A 82 -3.83 12.86 19.02
N ALA A 83 -2.58 13.15 19.32
CA ALA A 83 -1.52 12.15 19.42
C ALA A 83 -1.74 11.17 20.58
N ILE A 84 -2.28 11.62 21.72
CA ILE A 84 -2.67 10.74 22.82
C ILE A 84 -3.74 9.76 22.35
N VAL A 85 -4.77 10.26 21.66
CA VAL A 85 -5.85 9.41 21.10
C VAL A 85 -5.28 8.42 20.09
N ILE A 86 -4.43 8.86 19.16
CA ILE A 86 -3.76 7.96 18.20
C ILE A 86 -2.96 6.88 18.93
N THR A 87 -2.18 7.26 19.94
CA THR A 87 -1.37 6.31 20.70
C THR A 87 -2.25 5.26 21.37
N ASP A 88 -3.27 5.67 22.10
CA ASP A 88 -4.16 4.73 22.80
C ASP A 88 -5.00 3.87 21.84
N PHE A 89 -5.67 4.48 20.87
CA PHE A 89 -6.62 3.80 20.00
C PHE A 89 -5.95 2.93 18.93
N VAL A 90 -4.76 3.29 18.47
CA VAL A 90 -4.11 2.61 17.34
C VAL A 90 -3.01 1.67 17.80
N LEU A 91 -2.08 2.17 18.64
CA LEU A 91 -0.91 1.36 19.02
C LEU A 91 -1.22 0.30 20.07
N TRP A 92 -2.25 0.52 20.92
CA TRP A 92 -2.66 -0.44 21.95
C TRP A 92 -3.85 -1.32 21.58
N HIS A 93 -4.72 -0.84 20.67
CA HIS A 93 -5.96 -1.55 20.29
C HIS A 93 -6.04 -1.91 18.80
N GLY A 94 -4.97 -1.62 18.04
CA GLY A 94 -4.86 -2.03 16.64
C GLY A 94 -5.66 -1.19 15.65
N LEU A 95 -5.80 -1.73 14.45
CA LEU A 95 -6.42 -1.06 13.30
C LEU A 95 -7.91 -1.44 13.20
N SER A 96 -8.77 -0.72 13.91
CA SER A 96 -10.21 -0.98 14.00
C SER A 96 -10.99 0.34 14.07
N LEU A 97 -12.16 0.37 14.69
CA LEU A 97 -12.95 1.60 14.88
C LEU A 97 -12.15 2.70 15.58
N GLY A 98 -11.26 2.30 16.53
CA GLY A 98 -10.36 3.25 17.19
C GLY A 98 -9.48 4.02 16.21
N PHE A 99 -8.90 3.36 15.20
CA PHE A 99 -8.14 4.01 14.13
C PHE A 99 -9.02 5.00 13.35
N SER A 100 -10.23 4.59 12.98
CA SER A 100 -11.16 5.43 12.21
C SER A 100 -11.52 6.72 12.96
N LEU A 101 -11.79 6.62 14.27
CA LEU A 101 -12.09 7.77 15.14
C LEU A 101 -10.87 8.67 15.36
N ALA A 102 -9.70 8.10 15.60
CA ALA A 102 -8.44 8.84 15.73
C ALA A 102 -8.08 9.59 14.44
N PHE A 103 -8.29 8.94 13.29
CA PHE A 103 -8.07 9.57 11.99
C PHE A 103 -9.08 10.70 11.72
N LEU A 104 -10.34 10.52 12.06
CA LEU A 104 -11.37 11.56 11.94
C LEU A 104 -11.00 12.79 12.79
N LEU A 105 -10.54 12.59 14.02
CA LEU A 105 -10.06 13.66 14.89
C LEU A 105 -8.86 14.37 14.27
N LEU A 106 -7.86 13.61 13.79
CA LEU A 106 -6.70 14.16 13.10
C LEU A 106 -7.11 14.99 11.88
N PHE A 107 -8.02 14.47 11.07
CA PHE A 107 -8.53 15.13 9.89
C PHE A 107 -9.22 16.46 10.24
N ALA A 108 -10.06 16.47 11.30
CA ALA A 108 -10.76 17.65 11.77
C ALA A 108 -9.78 18.73 12.27
N VAL A 109 -8.81 18.34 13.11
CA VAL A 109 -7.78 19.26 13.66
C VAL A 109 -6.93 19.85 12.54
N VAL A 110 -6.46 19.04 11.58
CA VAL A 110 -5.67 19.50 10.44
C VAL A 110 -6.50 20.43 9.55
N THR A 111 -7.75 20.10 9.26
CA THR A 111 -8.64 20.93 8.44
C THR A 111 -8.89 22.29 9.11
N ALA A 112 -9.19 22.30 10.41
CA ALA A 112 -9.36 23.52 11.20
C ALA A 112 -8.10 24.38 11.26
N TYR A 113 -6.91 23.73 11.32
CA TYR A 113 -5.63 24.44 11.31
C TYR A 113 -5.39 25.22 10.03
N TYR A 114 -5.81 24.67 8.88
CA TYR A 114 -5.64 25.33 7.58
C TYR A 114 -6.82 26.21 7.13
N ALA A 115 -7.97 26.19 7.83
CA ALA A 115 -9.18 26.96 7.48
C ALA A 115 -8.94 28.48 7.38
N ASP A 116 -7.93 28.99 8.07
CA ASP A 116 -7.57 30.41 8.14
C ASP A 116 -6.98 30.99 6.83
N LYS A 117 -6.68 30.16 5.84
CA LYS A 117 -6.02 30.64 4.61
C LYS A 117 -6.95 31.36 3.63
N GLY A 118 -8.25 31.39 3.88
CA GLY A 118 -9.24 32.11 3.06
C GLY A 118 -9.36 31.67 1.59
N LYS A 119 -8.56 30.70 1.15
CA LYS A 119 -8.56 30.18 -0.22
C LYS A 119 -9.30 28.84 -0.25
N ARG A 120 -10.29 28.74 -1.12
CA ARG A 120 -10.97 27.47 -1.36
C ARG A 120 -9.97 26.43 -1.89
N PRO A 121 -9.92 25.23 -1.29
CA PRO A 121 -9.08 24.15 -1.79
C PRO A 121 -9.53 23.71 -3.19
N PRO A 122 -8.62 23.19 -4.03
CA PRO A 122 -9.00 22.64 -5.33
C PRO A 122 -9.91 21.41 -5.14
N ALA A 123 -10.89 21.21 -6.04
CA ALA A 123 -11.85 20.10 -5.98
C ALA A 123 -11.15 18.73 -5.83
N PHE A 124 -10.05 18.52 -6.54
CA PHE A 124 -9.24 17.31 -6.40
C PHE A 124 -8.76 17.05 -4.95
N ALA A 125 -8.32 18.09 -4.24
CA ALA A 125 -7.89 17.92 -2.85
C ALA A 125 -9.08 17.56 -1.95
N VAL A 126 -10.25 18.18 -2.18
CA VAL A 126 -11.48 17.85 -1.43
C VAL A 126 -11.89 16.41 -1.68
N SER A 127 -11.84 15.93 -2.93
CA SER A 127 -12.10 14.52 -3.26
C SER A 127 -11.10 13.57 -2.57
N CYS A 128 -9.79 13.92 -2.53
CA CYS A 128 -8.80 13.15 -1.79
C CYS A 128 -9.10 13.13 -0.28
N GLY A 129 -9.56 14.24 0.28
CA GLY A 129 -9.97 14.31 1.69
C GLY A 129 -11.16 13.41 1.99
N ALA A 130 -12.21 13.46 1.16
CA ALA A 130 -13.38 12.59 1.30
C ALA A 130 -13.03 11.11 1.17
N LEU A 131 -12.20 10.75 0.17
CA LEU A 131 -11.73 9.37 0.00
C LEU A 131 -10.80 8.93 1.13
N SER A 132 -9.98 9.82 1.71
CA SER A 132 -9.15 9.44 2.87
C SER A 132 -10.00 9.15 4.12
N LEU A 133 -11.10 9.88 4.32
CA LEU A 133 -12.06 9.59 5.39
C LEU A 133 -12.79 8.27 5.14
N ALA A 134 -13.24 8.01 3.90
CA ALA A 134 -13.83 6.73 3.54
C ALA A 134 -12.83 5.58 3.71
N GLY A 135 -11.56 5.76 3.29
CA GLY A 135 -10.50 4.80 3.50
C GLY A 135 -10.24 4.52 4.99
N ALA A 136 -10.23 5.56 5.83
CA ALA A 136 -10.12 5.39 7.28
C ALA A 136 -11.36 4.70 7.88
N GLY A 137 -12.55 4.94 7.35
CA GLY A 137 -13.80 4.27 7.77
C GLY A 137 -13.78 2.76 7.49
N SER A 138 -13.07 2.29 6.47
CA SER A 138 -13.00 0.85 6.15
C SER A 138 -12.37 0.01 7.27
N PHE A 139 -11.54 0.60 8.13
CA PHE A 139 -10.94 -0.08 9.29
C PHE A 139 -11.98 -0.43 10.36
N ALA A 140 -13.05 0.34 10.45
CA ALA A 140 -14.18 0.03 11.33
C ALA A 140 -15.07 -1.08 10.77
N VAL A 141 -14.94 -1.45 9.50
CA VAL A 141 -15.76 -2.45 8.82
C VAL A 141 -15.01 -3.76 8.64
N SER A 142 -13.82 -3.71 8.06
CA SER A 142 -13.04 -4.89 7.67
C SER A 142 -12.49 -5.67 8.87
N ASN A 143 -12.51 -7.00 8.77
CA ASN A 143 -11.86 -7.92 9.71
C ASN A 143 -10.54 -8.50 9.15
N ASP A 144 -10.16 -8.17 7.92
CA ASP A 144 -8.96 -8.69 7.26
C ASP A 144 -7.74 -7.82 7.58
N GLU A 145 -6.80 -8.37 8.36
CA GLU A 145 -5.58 -7.66 8.79
C GLU A 145 -4.65 -7.29 7.62
N PHE A 146 -4.53 -8.17 6.61
CA PHE A 146 -3.74 -7.87 5.42
C PHE A 146 -4.33 -6.69 4.64
N LEU A 147 -5.65 -6.69 4.46
CA LEU A 147 -6.36 -5.61 3.77
C LEU A 147 -6.27 -4.29 4.54
N LYS A 148 -6.37 -4.32 5.87
CA LYS A 148 -6.16 -3.16 6.74
C LYS A 148 -4.76 -2.59 6.56
N LEU A 149 -3.72 -3.42 6.65
CA LEU A 149 -2.35 -2.98 6.46
C LEU A 149 -2.12 -2.38 5.06
N PHE A 150 -2.67 -3.01 4.03
CA PHE A 150 -2.63 -2.51 2.66
C PHE A 150 -3.32 -1.14 2.52
N MET A 151 -4.49 -0.95 3.15
CA MET A 151 -5.28 0.28 3.07
C MET A 151 -4.64 1.48 3.80
N LEU A 152 -3.66 1.27 4.70
CA LEU A 152 -2.91 2.37 5.31
C LEU A 152 -2.21 3.24 4.27
N ILE A 153 -1.60 2.63 3.24
CA ILE A 153 -0.80 3.35 2.23
C ILE A 153 -1.68 4.30 1.40
N PRO A 154 -2.76 3.84 0.72
CA PRO A 154 -3.61 4.73 -0.06
C PRO A 154 -4.32 5.77 0.83
N THR A 155 -4.75 5.43 2.04
CA THR A 155 -5.38 6.37 2.97
C THR A 155 -4.41 7.49 3.37
N ALA A 156 -3.17 7.16 3.73
CA ALA A 156 -2.13 8.14 4.05
C ALA A 156 -1.75 9.01 2.84
N LEU A 157 -1.63 8.41 1.64
CA LEU A 157 -1.36 9.14 0.40
C LEU A 157 -2.47 10.14 0.07
N LEU A 158 -3.73 9.73 0.17
CA LEU A 158 -4.89 10.59 -0.05
C LEU A 158 -4.93 11.74 0.95
N PHE A 159 -4.66 11.46 2.23
CA PHE A 159 -4.56 12.48 3.27
C PHE A 159 -3.40 13.46 3.01
N ALA A 160 -2.23 12.96 2.59
CA ALA A 160 -1.11 13.82 2.22
C ALA A 160 -1.43 14.73 1.03
N LEU A 161 -2.14 14.22 0.01
CA LEU A 161 -2.63 14.99 -1.14
C LEU A 161 -3.67 16.05 -0.72
N TYR A 162 -4.56 15.69 0.20
CA TYR A 162 -5.51 16.61 0.79
C TYR A 162 -4.79 17.77 1.51
N VAL A 163 -3.87 17.46 2.42
CA VAL A 163 -3.08 18.46 3.16
C VAL A 163 -2.25 19.33 2.22
N CYS A 164 -1.62 18.72 1.21
CA CYS A 164 -0.88 19.46 0.18
C CYS A 164 -1.79 20.42 -0.58
N GLY A 165 -3.05 20.05 -0.82
CA GLY A 165 -4.06 20.89 -1.48
C GLY A 165 -4.54 22.06 -0.63
N ILE A 166 -4.95 21.80 0.62
CA ILE A 166 -5.44 22.84 1.55
C ILE A 166 -4.32 23.78 2.00
N SER A 167 -3.07 23.29 2.09
CA SER A 167 -1.91 24.13 2.38
C SER A 167 -1.55 25.06 1.21
N GLY A 168 -1.99 24.75 -0.02
CA GLY A 168 -1.65 25.47 -1.25
C GLY A 168 -0.36 24.99 -1.92
N GLY A 169 0.15 23.83 -1.53
CA GLY A 169 1.34 23.19 -2.10
C GLY A 169 1.10 22.49 -3.44
N LEU A 170 -0.15 22.14 -3.76
CA LEU A 170 -0.52 21.54 -5.04
C LEU A 170 -0.42 22.54 -6.19
N ARG A 171 0.29 22.17 -7.24
CA ARG A 171 0.37 22.97 -8.46
C ARG A 171 -0.97 22.90 -9.19
N ARG A 172 -1.62 24.05 -9.39
CA ARG A 172 -2.96 24.20 -9.98
C ARG A 172 -3.19 23.50 -11.34
N ARG A 173 -2.13 23.08 -12.06
CA ARG A 173 -2.20 22.42 -13.39
C ARG A 173 -1.46 21.09 -13.46
N CYS A 174 -1.24 20.40 -12.36
CA CYS A 174 -0.54 19.12 -12.36
C CYS A 174 -1.49 17.95 -12.63
N GLY A 175 -1.74 17.66 -13.90
CA GLY A 175 -2.37 16.41 -14.32
C GLY A 175 -1.42 15.23 -14.52
N SER A 176 -0.16 15.35 -14.09
CA SER A 176 0.91 14.37 -14.34
C SER A 176 1.38 13.71 -13.03
N VAL A 177 2.21 12.66 -13.14
CA VAL A 177 2.87 11.94 -12.01
C VAL A 177 3.56 12.86 -11.00
N LYS A 178 3.87 14.11 -11.38
CA LYS A 178 4.45 15.12 -10.49
C LYS A 178 3.61 15.41 -9.24
N ILE A 179 2.31 15.10 -9.27
CA ILE A 179 1.41 15.27 -8.13
C ILE A 179 1.81 14.36 -6.96
N LEU A 180 2.28 13.14 -7.25
CA LEU A 180 2.83 12.22 -6.25
C LEU A 180 4.14 12.75 -5.66
N GLY A 181 4.96 13.38 -6.50
CA GLY A 181 6.18 14.07 -6.05
C GLY A 181 5.91 15.27 -5.14
N ASP A 182 4.81 16.01 -5.39
CA ASP A 182 4.38 17.11 -4.52
C ASP A 182 3.89 16.58 -3.16
N ALA A 183 3.16 15.44 -3.14
CA ALA A 183 2.76 14.76 -1.91
C ALA A 183 3.99 14.25 -1.13
N ALA A 184 4.89 13.53 -1.78
CA ALA A 184 6.13 13.03 -1.14
C ALA A 184 6.99 14.17 -0.59
N LYS A 185 7.10 15.28 -1.32
CA LYS A 185 7.78 16.48 -0.83
C LYS A 185 7.09 17.07 0.39
N SER A 186 5.77 17.13 0.42
CA SER A 186 4.98 17.63 1.55
C SER A 186 5.20 16.78 2.80
N VAL A 187 5.28 15.45 2.65
CA VAL A 187 5.42 14.52 3.78
C VAL A 187 6.86 14.48 4.32
N PHE A 188 7.85 14.38 3.43
CA PHE A 188 9.24 14.10 3.85
C PHE A 188 10.13 15.34 3.79
N LYS A 189 10.23 15.98 2.61
CA LYS A 189 11.23 17.03 2.38
C LYS A 189 10.90 18.31 3.11
N THR A 190 9.64 18.76 3.04
CA THR A 190 9.23 20.05 3.65
C THR A 190 9.36 20.06 5.17
N PRO A 191 8.93 19.03 5.92
CA PRO A 191 9.18 18.93 7.35
C PRO A 191 10.67 18.86 7.70
N ALA A 192 11.43 18.01 6.98
CA ALA A 192 12.87 17.84 7.24
C ALA A 192 13.67 19.15 7.06
N GLU A 193 13.36 19.96 6.04
CA GLU A 193 14.02 21.24 5.80
C GLU A 193 13.67 22.30 6.86
N ASN A 194 12.49 22.21 7.49
CA ASN A 194 11.97 23.24 8.38
C ASN A 194 11.98 22.86 9.87
N ILE A 195 12.31 21.60 10.22
CA ILE A 195 12.27 21.11 11.60
C ILE A 195 13.04 22.03 12.58
N GLY A 196 14.24 22.47 12.22
CA GLY A 196 15.04 23.35 13.06
C GLY A 196 14.44 24.75 13.25
N ALA A 197 13.71 25.25 12.25
CA ALA A 197 13.03 26.54 12.34
C ALA A 197 11.76 26.42 13.21
N VAL A 198 10.98 25.35 13.04
CA VAL A 198 9.78 25.07 13.84
C VAL A 198 10.15 24.91 15.31
N VAL A 199 11.15 24.07 15.62
CA VAL A 199 11.63 23.87 16.99
C VAL A 199 12.14 25.17 17.59
N GLY A 200 12.89 25.97 16.80
CA GLY A 200 13.43 27.25 17.28
C GLY A 200 12.37 28.26 17.71
N GLU A 201 11.21 28.26 17.04
CA GLU A 201 10.11 29.17 17.35
C GLU A 201 9.22 28.66 18.50
N TYR A 202 8.93 27.35 18.54
CA TYR A 202 8.09 26.77 19.60
C TYR A 202 8.79 26.68 20.95
N CYS A 203 10.08 26.35 20.96
CA CYS A 203 10.79 26.25 22.22
C CYS A 203 11.00 27.60 22.88
N GLY A 204 10.77 28.77 22.20
CA GLY A 204 10.84 30.12 22.77
C GLY A 204 12.16 30.40 23.52
N PHE A 205 12.93 29.33 23.60
CA PHE A 205 14.21 29.31 24.29
C PHE A 205 15.17 30.14 23.44
N SER A 206 15.31 31.38 23.83
CA SER A 206 16.52 32.11 23.58
C SER A 206 17.65 31.35 24.23
N LEU A 207 17.97 30.18 23.69
CA LEU A 207 19.22 29.50 23.97
C LEU A 207 20.29 30.46 23.44
N LYS A 208 20.80 31.32 24.33
CA LYS A 208 21.88 32.30 24.04
C LYS A 208 23.09 31.63 23.38
N ASN A 209 23.20 30.31 23.46
CA ASN A 209 24.29 29.53 22.94
C ASN A 209 23.84 28.66 21.73
N LYS A 210 24.39 28.93 20.53
CA LYS A 210 24.13 28.18 19.31
C LYS A 210 24.38 26.66 19.46
N ALA A 211 25.32 26.26 20.28
CA ALA A 211 25.65 24.85 20.53
C ALA A 211 24.49 24.11 21.20
N ASN A 212 23.85 24.66 22.22
CA ASN A 212 22.75 24.02 22.93
C ASN A 212 21.50 23.87 22.05
N LYS A 213 21.25 24.82 21.12
CA LYS A 213 20.18 24.72 20.15
C LYS A 213 20.36 23.53 19.20
N ASN A 214 21.58 23.30 18.72
CA ASN A 214 21.88 22.18 17.81
C ASN A 214 21.78 20.83 18.52
N VAL A 215 22.15 20.76 19.81
CA VAL A 215 21.98 19.54 20.62
C VAL A 215 20.51 19.20 20.80
N VAL A 216 19.65 20.16 21.17
CA VAL A 216 18.21 19.94 21.31
C VAL A 216 17.58 19.49 19.99
N ILE A 217 17.95 20.11 18.87
CA ILE A 217 17.48 19.69 17.53
C ILE A 217 17.95 18.26 17.22
N GLY A 218 19.20 17.91 17.55
CA GLY A 218 19.74 16.56 17.35
C GLY A 218 18.96 15.50 18.12
N ILE A 219 18.68 15.76 19.41
CA ILE A 219 17.88 14.86 20.26
C ILE A 219 16.46 14.70 19.70
N LEU A 220 15.79 15.80 19.33
CA LEU A 220 14.44 15.75 18.76
C LEU A 220 14.38 15.04 17.41
N MET A 221 15.44 15.12 16.60
CA MET A 221 15.55 14.37 15.35
C MET A 221 15.84 12.88 15.57
N ALA A 222 16.50 12.52 16.67
CA ALA A 222 16.77 11.14 17.02
C ALA A 222 15.51 10.38 17.48
N LEU A 223 14.52 11.05 18.10
CA LEU A 223 13.32 10.40 18.63
C LEU A 223 12.55 9.57 17.59
N PRO A 224 12.19 10.08 16.39
CA PRO A 224 11.49 9.25 15.39
C PRO A 224 12.35 8.10 14.84
N VAL A 225 13.68 8.29 14.78
CA VAL A 225 14.60 7.21 14.38
C VAL A 225 14.64 6.12 15.45
N LEU A 226 14.74 6.51 16.73
CA LEU A 226 14.70 5.58 17.86
C LEU A 226 13.37 4.82 17.93
N ALA A 227 12.25 5.50 17.68
CA ALA A 227 10.93 4.86 17.63
C ALA A 227 10.82 3.75 16.56
N ALA A 228 11.59 3.86 15.47
CA ALA A 228 11.67 2.82 14.44
C ALA A 228 12.73 1.74 14.77
N VAL A 229 13.88 2.15 15.30
CA VAL A 229 15.04 1.25 15.53
C VAL A 229 14.86 0.36 16.75
N ILE A 230 14.29 0.89 17.85
CA ILE A 230 14.11 0.12 19.10
C ILE A 230 13.27 -1.15 18.88
N PRO A 231 12.09 -1.13 18.22
CA PRO A 231 11.33 -2.35 17.95
C PRO A 231 12.08 -3.35 17.06
N LEU A 232 12.84 -2.86 16.06
CA LEU A 232 13.64 -3.72 15.18
C LEU A 232 14.78 -4.42 15.93
N LEU A 233 15.46 -3.71 16.84
CA LEU A 233 16.48 -4.33 17.69
C LEU A 233 15.87 -5.30 18.70
N ALA A 234 14.73 -4.95 19.29
CA ALA A 234 14.00 -5.84 20.21
C ALA A 234 13.54 -7.13 19.53
N SER A 235 13.11 -7.07 18.26
CA SER A 235 12.72 -8.26 17.52
C SER A 235 13.91 -9.14 17.09
N SER A 236 15.13 -8.60 17.10
CA SER A 236 16.35 -9.32 16.68
C SER A 236 17.11 -9.96 17.83
N ASP A 237 16.93 -9.49 19.06
CA ASP A 237 17.69 -9.96 20.24
C ASP A 237 16.80 -10.05 21.48
N ALA A 238 16.64 -11.28 22.03
CA ALA A 238 15.80 -11.56 23.19
C ALA A 238 16.28 -10.87 24.48
N ALA A 239 17.58 -10.65 24.66
CA ALA A 239 18.12 -9.94 25.82
C ALA A 239 17.76 -8.45 25.75
N PHE A 240 17.89 -7.85 24.57
CA PHE A 240 17.49 -6.46 24.34
C PHE A 240 15.96 -6.29 24.46
N GLU A 241 15.17 -7.24 23.96
CA GLU A 241 13.70 -7.27 24.14
C GLU A 241 13.33 -7.25 25.63
N ASN A 242 13.97 -8.09 26.46
CA ASN A 242 13.74 -8.12 27.89
C ASN A 242 14.14 -6.84 28.61
N LEU A 243 15.24 -6.20 28.21
CA LEU A 243 15.64 -4.89 28.71
C LEU A 243 14.59 -3.83 28.40
N VAL A 244 14.10 -3.79 27.15
CA VAL A 244 13.05 -2.86 26.71
C VAL A 244 11.76 -3.12 27.49
N LYS A 245 11.29 -4.38 27.56
CA LYS A 245 10.09 -4.77 28.33
C LYS A 245 10.20 -4.35 29.80
N THR A 246 11.35 -4.59 30.45
CA THR A 246 11.60 -4.24 31.85
C THR A 246 11.61 -2.73 32.05
N ALA A 247 12.26 -1.97 31.16
CA ALA A 247 12.27 -0.51 31.22
C ALA A 247 10.85 0.06 31.08
N PHE A 248 10.05 -0.42 30.14
CA PHE A 248 8.65 0.03 29.97
C PHE A 248 7.74 -0.43 31.11
N LYS A 249 7.93 -1.63 31.67
CA LYS A 249 7.19 -2.09 32.83
C LYS A 249 7.44 -1.21 34.05
N ASN A 250 8.68 -0.78 34.26
CA ASN A 250 9.06 0.08 35.40
C ASN A 250 8.58 1.54 35.25
N ILE A 251 8.43 2.03 33.99
CA ILE A 251 7.95 3.41 33.71
C ILE A 251 6.42 3.52 33.88
N GLY A 252 5.71 2.38 33.89
CA GLY A 252 4.24 2.33 33.90
C GLY A 252 3.66 2.60 32.50
N THR A 253 2.59 1.88 32.17
CA THR A 253 1.96 1.93 30.82
C THR A 253 1.48 3.34 30.44
N GLY A 254 1.00 4.13 31.40
CA GLY A 254 0.50 5.49 31.18
C GLY A 254 1.58 6.47 30.76
N ILE A 255 2.74 6.46 31.42
CA ILE A 255 3.87 7.35 31.10
C ILE A 255 4.46 6.98 29.74
N GLY A 256 4.57 5.68 29.42
CA GLY A 256 5.01 5.20 28.11
C GLY A 256 4.12 5.71 26.97
N LYS A 257 2.81 5.67 27.17
CA LYS A 257 1.83 6.23 26.20
C LYS A 257 2.04 7.72 25.97
N ILE A 258 2.27 8.50 27.04
CA ILE A 258 2.50 9.95 26.96
C ILE A 258 3.79 10.26 26.19
N ILE A 259 4.87 9.52 26.42
CA ILE A 259 6.15 9.70 25.70
C ILE A 259 5.96 9.46 24.19
N ILE A 260 5.29 8.36 23.81
CA ILE A 260 5.02 8.04 22.41
C ILE A 260 4.10 9.11 21.79
N ALA A 261 3.05 9.52 22.51
CA ALA A 261 2.18 10.60 22.07
C ALA A 261 2.92 11.92 21.84
N ALA A 262 3.90 12.25 22.69
CA ALA A 262 4.72 13.44 22.51
C ALA A 262 5.57 13.39 21.23
N VAL A 263 6.11 12.22 20.88
CA VAL A 263 6.84 12.01 19.61
C VAL A 263 5.91 12.18 18.41
N ILE A 264 4.73 11.56 18.45
CA ILE A 264 3.73 11.67 17.37
C ILE A 264 3.26 13.13 17.24
N ALA A 265 2.96 13.81 18.35
CA ALA A 265 2.57 15.21 18.36
C ALA A 265 3.65 16.11 17.73
N PHE A 266 4.90 15.89 18.10
CA PHE A 266 6.04 16.61 17.52
C PHE A 266 6.08 16.45 15.99
N LEU A 267 5.95 15.23 15.48
CA LEU A 267 5.93 14.97 14.03
C LEU A 267 4.74 15.65 13.34
N LEU A 268 3.54 15.60 13.94
CA LEU A 268 2.34 16.24 13.42
C LEU A 268 2.46 17.77 13.39
N ILE A 269 3.01 18.37 14.44
CA ILE A 269 3.24 19.83 14.51
C ILE A 269 4.25 20.25 13.44
N VAL A 270 5.39 19.56 13.36
CA VAL A 270 6.42 19.85 12.34
C VAL A 270 5.83 19.70 10.94
N TYR A 271 5.06 18.65 10.68
CA TYR A 271 4.39 18.43 9.39
C TYR A 271 3.41 19.57 9.07
N ALA A 272 2.50 19.88 9.99
CA ALA A 272 1.47 20.88 9.77
C ALA A 272 2.04 22.29 9.59
N VAL A 273 2.91 22.72 10.49
CA VAL A 273 3.54 24.06 10.47
C VAL A 273 4.43 24.23 9.24
N SER A 274 5.27 23.24 8.93
CA SER A 274 6.16 23.30 7.77
C SER A 274 5.39 23.47 6.47
N ASN A 275 4.32 22.72 6.28
CA ASN A 275 3.49 22.82 5.08
C ASN A 275 2.69 24.15 5.02
N LYS A 276 2.24 24.69 6.15
CA LYS A 276 1.55 25.98 6.21
C LYS A 276 2.44 27.13 5.72
N TYR A 277 3.70 27.16 6.13
CA TYR A 277 4.61 28.25 5.81
C TYR A 277 5.39 28.06 4.51
N SER A 278 5.69 26.82 4.10
CA SER A 278 6.44 26.52 2.86
C SER A 278 5.60 26.68 1.60
N ALA A 279 4.30 26.44 1.64
CA ALA A 279 3.43 26.56 0.47
C ALA A 279 3.37 27.97 -0.13
N GLN A 280 3.68 29.01 0.67
CA GLN A 280 3.76 30.40 0.22
C GLN A 280 5.03 30.71 -0.61
N ALA A 281 6.03 29.81 -0.59
CA ALA A 281 7.35 30.04 -1.19
C ALA A 281 7.61 29.27 -2.49
N ALA A 282 6.75 28.37 -2.88
CA ALA A 282 7.00 27.44 -3.99
C ALA A 282 6.81 28.08 -5.36
N LYS A 283 7.81 28.83 -5.85
CA LYS A 283 8.11 28.87 -7.29
C LYS A 283 8.54 27.46 -7.69
N ALA A 284 7.72 26.82 -8.54
CA ALA A 284 7.98 25.46 -8.99
C ALA A 284 9.36 25.33 -9.67
N PRO A 285 10.25 24.43 -9.24
CA PRO A 285 11.36 24.04 -10.09
C PRO A 285 10.75 23.45 -11.35
N SER A 286 11.01 24.10 -12.50
CA SER A 286 10.69 23.52 -13.80
C SER A 286 11.53 22.25 -13.92
N VAL A 287 10.88 21.08 -13.99
CA VAL A 287 11.61 19.87 -14.37
C VAL A 287 12.16 20.15 -15.76
N SER A 288 13.47 20.30 -15.84
CA SER A 288 14.17 20.47 -17.10
C SER A 288 13.89 19.23 -17.94
N ARG A 289 13.16 19.42 -19.04
CA ARG A 289 12.98 18.37 -20.06
C ARG A 289 14.35 18.13 -20.68
N ARG A 290 14.97 16.99 -20.35
CA ARG A 290 16.39 16.73 -20.67
C ARG A 290 16.56 15.77 -21.85
N LEU A 291 15.59 14.88 -22.11
CA LEU A 291 15.68 13.88 -23.17
C LEU A 291 15.49 14.50 -24.56
N ASN A 292 16.45 14.25 -25.46
CA ASN A 292 16.28 14.55 -26.88
C ASN A 292 15.16 13.64 -27.44
N PRO A 293 14.18 14.18 -28.16
CA PRO A 293 13.11 13.37 -28.73
C PRO A 293 13.58 12.28 -29.70
N ALA A 294 14.71 12.44 -30.41
CA ALA A 294 15.29 11.37 -31.20
C ALA A 294 15.68 10.15 -30.36
N VAL A 295 16.27 10.38 -29.17
CA VAL A 295 16.58 9.31 -28.21
C VAL A 295 15.31 8.60 -27.77
N SER A 296 14.23 9.35 -27.49
CA SER A 296 12.93 8.76 -27.12
C SER A 296 12.35 7.90 -28.25
N VAL A 297 12.45 8.35 -29.52
CA VAL A 297 11.99 7.56 -30.67
C VAL A 297 12.79 6.27 -30.80
N SER A 298 14.14 6.35 -30.85
CA SER A 298 15.00 5.16 -30.99
C SER A 298 14.75 4.14 -29.87
N PHE A 299 14.67 4.61 -28.64
CA PHE A 299 14.41 3.77 -27.48
C PHE A 299 13.04 3.05 -27.55
N LEU A 300 11.97 3.80 -27.83
CA LEU A 300 10.63 3.23 -27.97
C LEU A 300 10.54 2.30 -29.19
N SER A 301 11.26 2.58 -30.30
CA SER A 301 11.28 1.70 -31.47
C SER A 301 11.89 0.34 -31.17
N VAL A 302 13.03 0.30 -30.46
CA VAL A 302 13.66 -0.97 -30.08
C VAL A 302 12.71 -1.81 -29.23
N ILE A 303 12.09 -1.21 -28.21
CA ILE A 303 11.11 -1.90 -27.36
C ILE A 303 9.91 -2.38 -28.18
N SER A 304 9.40 -1.55 -29.09
CA SER A 304 8.28 -1.91 -29.96
C SER A 304 8.60 -3.07 -30.89
N CYS A 305 9.82 -3.17 -31.41
CA CYS A 305 10.28 -4.32 -32.21
C CYS A 305 10.27 -5.61 -31.38
N VAL A 306 10.79 -5.58 -30.15
CA VAL A 306 10.75 -6.75 -29.24
C VAL A 306 9.31 -7.16 -28.96
N TYR A 307 8.42 -6.21 -28.72
CA TYR A 307 7.01 -6.50 -28.46
C TYR A 307 6.27 -7.04 -29.68
N LEU A 308 6.64 -6.62 -30.90
CA LEU A 308 6.10 -7.24 -32.12
C LEU A 308 6.52 -8.71 -32.23
N VAL A 309 7.80 -9.02 -32.01
CA VAL A 309 8.29 -10.41 -32.02
C VAL A 309 7.55 -11.23 -30.97
N PHE A 310 7.42 -10.71 -29.75
CA PHE A 310 6.66 -11.38 -28.69
C PHE A 310 5.19 -11.59 -29.07
N LEU A 311 4.55 -10.58 -29.68
CA LEU A 311 3.16 -10.66 -30.10
C LEU A 311 2.94 -11.81 -31.10
N PHE A 312 3.82 -11.92 -32.10
CA PHE A 312 3.76 -13.03 -33.06
C PHE A 312 3.94 -14.39 -32.40
N SER A 313 4.86 -14.52 -31.45
CA SER A 313 5.05 -15.75 -30.70
C SER A 313 3.85 -16.13 -29.82
N GLN A 314 3.09 -15.13 -29.34
CA GLN A 314 1.96 -15.32 -28.43
C GLN A 314 0.61 -15.48 -29.14
N LEU A 315 0.51 -15.31 -30.46
CA LEU A 315 -0.77 -15.40 -31.18
C LEU A 315 -1.45 -16.75 -30.95
N ALA A 316 -0.72 -17.85 -31.00
CA ALA A 316 -1.26 -19.20 -30.75
C ALA A 316 -1.79 -19.35 -29.31
N TYR A 317 -1.06 -18.80 -28.33
CA TYR A 317 -1.47 -18.83 -26.90
C TYR A 317 -2.65 -17.90 -26.62
N PHE A 318 -2.73 -16.78 -27.31
CA PHE A 318 -3.86 -15.86 -27.20
C PHE A 318 -5.18 -16.57 -27.54
N PHE A 319 -5.24 -17.22 -28.69
CA PHE A 319 -6.44 -17.96 -29.10
C PHE A 319 -6.76 -19.11 -28.16
N SER A 320 -5.75 -19.82 -27.65
CA SER A 320 -5.93 -20.90 -26.68
C SER A 320 -6.49 -20.40 -25.33
N ALA A 321 -6.05 -19.26 -24.83
CA ALA A 321 -6.55 -18.69 -23.57
C ALA A 321 -8.05 -18.34 -23.62
N PHE A 322 -8.55 -17.92 -24.78
CA PHE A 322 -9.98 -17.61 -24.97
C PHE A 322 -10.84 -18.84 -25.34
N SER A 323 -10.26 -19.85 -25.99
CA SER A 323 -10.99 -21.06 -26.35
C SER A 323 -11.02 -22.13 -25.26
N GLY A 324 -10.20 -21.98 -24.20
CA GLY A 324 -10.04 -22.98 -23.15
C GLY A 324 -9.28 -24.24 -23.59
N VAL A 325 -8.80 -24.30 -24.84
CA VAL A 325 -8.09 -25.44 -25.42
C VAL A 325 -6.58 -25.17 -25.35
N LEU A 326 -5.80 -26.08 -24.75
CA LEU A 326 -4.34 -25.97 -24.69
C LEU A 326 -3.72 -26.17 -26.09
N PRO A 327 -2.65 -25.42 -26.43
CA PRO A 327 -1.95 -25.59 -27.69
C PRO A 327 -1.39 -27.01 -27.83
N GLN A 328 -1.44 -27.59 -29.03
CA GLN A 328 -0.84 -28.89 -29.28
C GLN A 328 0.67 -28.90 -29.01
N GLY A 329 1.14 -29.92 -28.30
CA GLY A 329 2.56 -30.04 -27.89
C GLY A 329 2.91 -29.44 -26.54
N TYR A 330 1.93 -28.97 -25.78
CA TYR A 330 2.17 -28.46 -24.41
C TYR A 330 2.15 -29.60 -23.40
N THR A 331 3.26 -29.74 -22.65
CA THR A 331 3.42 -30.75 -21.59
C THR A 331 2.92 -30.29 -20.22
N TYR A 332 2.52 -29.02 -20.10
CA TYR A 332 2.08 -28.44 -18.82
C TYR A 332 0.61 -28.72 -18.53
N SER A 333 0.31 -28.91 -17.23
CA SER A 333 -1.08 -28.99 -16.78
C SER A 333 -1.83 -27.66 -17.00
N ALA A 334 -3.17 -27.71 -17.05
CA ALA A 334 -3.98 -26.50 -17.16
C ALA A 334 -3.68 -25.48 -16.05
N SER A 335 -3.32 -25.97 -14.85
CA SER A 335 -2.96 -25.12 -13.70
C SER A 335 -1.63 -24.39 -13.90
N GLU A 336 -0.62 -25.07 -14.42
CA GLU A 336 0.67 -24.46 -14.71
C GLU A 336 0.57 -23.43 -15.83
N PHE A 337 -0.22 -23.73 -16.87
CA PHE A 337 -0.51 -22.79 -17.95
C PHE A 337 -1.18 -21.52 -17.43
N ALA A 338 -2.16 -21.63 -16.53
CA ALA A 338 -2.85 -20.49 -15.95
C ALA A 338 -1.94 -19.64 -15.05
N ARG A 339 -1.00 -20.26 -14.31
CA ARG A 339 -0.05 -19.55 -13.42
C ARG A 339 1.16 -18.98 -14.14
N ARG A 340 1.66 -19.68 -15.16
CA ARG A 340 2.89 -19.32 -15.85
C ARG A 340 2.75 -18.04 -16.66
N GLY A 341 3.71 -17.13 -16.47
CA GLY A 341 3.78 -15.87 -17.20
C GLY A 341 2.82 -14.79 -16.70
N PHE A 342 1.98 -15.05 -15.69
CA PHE A 342 1.06 -14.05 -15.15
C PHE A 342 1.81 -12.89 -14.47
N TYR A 343 2.72 -13.20 -13.55
CA TYR A 343 3.50 -12.18 -12.81
C TYR A 343 4.43 -11.42 -13.73
N GLU A 344 5.02 -12.09 -14.71
CA GLU A 344 5.90 -11.49 -15.72
C GLU A 344 5.13 -10.51 -16.60
N MET A 345 3.93 -10.87 -17.06
CA MET A 345 3.07 -9.97 -17.83
C MET A 345 2.65 -8.74 -17.01
N ALA A 346 2.31 -8.93 -15.74
CA ALA A 346 1.99 -7.83 -14.84
C ALA A 346 3.21 -6.91 -14.64
N ALA A 347 4.40 -7.48 -14.44
CA ALA A 347 5.65 -6.72 -14.31
C ALA A 347 5.95 -5.90 -15.57
N VAL A 348 5.83 -6.49 -16.77
CA VAL A 348 6.01 -5.79 -18.05
C VAL A 348 5.01 -4.62 -18.17
N CYS A 349 3.75 -4.82 -17.79
CA CYS A 349 2.76 -3.76 -17.79
C CYS A 349 3.13 -2.58 -16.87
N ILE A 350 3.63 -2.86 -15.66
CA ILE A 350 4.11 -1.85 -14.70
C ILE A 350 5.31 -1.09 -15.27
N ILE A 351 6.30 -1.82 -15.81
CA ILE A 351 7.48 -1.25 -16.44
C ILE A 351 7.09 -0.34 -17.60
N ASN A 352 6.19 -0.78 -18.49
CA ASN A 352 5.70 0.00 -19.61
C ASN A 352 5.04 1.31 -19.16
N THR A 353 4.20 1.25 -18.14
CA THR A 353 3.53 2.44 -17.60
C THR A 353 4.51 3.43 -16.99
N ALA A 354 5.50 2.94 -16.24
CA ALA A 354 6.56 3.77 -15.69
C ALA A 354 7.41 4.42 -16.80
N LEU A 355 7.79 3.65 -17.79
CA LEU A 355 8.57 4.09 -18.96
C LEU A 355 7.83 5.13 -19.80
N LEU A 356 6.58 4.89 -20.15
CA LEU A 356 5.76 5.84 -20.89
C LEU A 356 5.53 7.13 -20.12
N SER A 357 5.33 7.03 -18.79
CA SER A 357 5.24 8.19 -17.91
C SER A 357 6.54 8.99 -17.86
N ALA A 358 7.69 8.32 -17.82
CA ALA A 358 9.01 8.95 -17.85
C ALA A 358 9.25 9.65 -19.20
N VAL A 359 8.96 9.00 -20.32
CA VAL A 359 9.06 9.58 -21.67
C VAL A 359 8.17 10.83 -21.79
N ALA A 360 6.93 10.77 -21.33
CA ALA A 360 6.00 11.90 -21.38
C ALA A 360 6.49 13.13 -20.56
N VAL A 361 7.18 12.87 -19.43
CA VAL A 361 7.68 13.94 -18.54
C VAL A 361 9.02 14.51 -19.00
N LEU A 362 9.94 13.66 -19.48
CA LEU A 362 11.34 14.02 -19.72
C LEU A 362 11.62 14.49 -21.14
N THR A 363 10.81 14.10 -22.16
CA THR A 363 11.04 14.46 -23.57
C THR A 363 10.89 15.96 -23.79
N LYS A 364 11.88 16.57 -24.43
CA LYS A 364 11.89 18.00 -24.81
C LYS A 364 10.82 18.29 -25.88
N LYS A 365 10.35 19.54 -25.92
CA LYS A 365 9.55 20.03 -27.04
C LYS A 365 10.40 19.99 -28.34
N SER A 366 9.86 19.45 -29.41
CA SER A 366 10.55 19.20 -30.68
C SER A 366 9.59 19.42 -31.85
N PRO A 367 10.11 19.45 -33.12
CA PRO A 367 9.27 19.52 -34.30
C PRO A 367 8.13 18.48 -34.27
N GLN A 368 7.01 18.88 -34.83
CA GLN A 368 5.74 18.13 -34.70
C GLN A 368 5.81 16.71 -35.29
N LYS A 369 6.67 16.47 -36.30
CA LYS A 369 6.89 15.14 -36.90
C LYS A 369 7.47 14.14 -35.90
N VAL A 370 8.53 14.56 -35.17
CA VAL A 370 9.20 13.69 -34.18
C VAL A 370 8.29 13.42 -32.95
N LEU A 371 7.53 14.44 -32.52
CA LEU A 371 6.55 14.26 -31.46
C LEU A 371 5.42 13.31 -31.86
N ARG A 372 4.99 13.30 -33.14
CA ARG A 372 4.02 12.32 -33.64
C ARG A 372 4.56 10.89 -33.58
N ALA A 373 5.84 10.69 -33.95
CA ALA A 373 6.48 9.36 -33.83
C ALA A 373 6.55 8.89 -32.39
N VAL A 374 6.99 9.73 -31.44
CA VAL A 374 6.96 9.39 -30.02
C VAL A 374 5.56 9.00 -29.55
N LYS A 375 4.53 9.76 -29.96
CA LYS A 375 3.14 9.50 -29.61
C LYS A 375 2.64 8.18 -30.20
N ALA A 376 2.94 7.88 -31.47
CA ALA A 376 2.53 6.65 -32.15
C ALA A 376 3.16 5.41 -31.47
N LEU A 377 4.47 5.45 -31.19
CA LEU A 377 5.16 4.36 -30.49
C LEU A 377 4.67 4.21 -29.05
N SER A 378 4.42 5.31 -28.35
CA SER A 378 3.83 5.26 -27.01
C SER A 378 2.43 4.63 -27.01
N LEU A 379 1.61 4.96 -28.01
CA LEU A 379 0.28 4.38 -28.20
C LEU A 379 0.37 2.87 -28.50
N PHE A 380 1.32 2.45 -29.35
CA PHE A 380 1.57 1.03 -29.63
C PHE A 380 1.94 0.26 -28.36
N ILE A 381 2.91 0.74 -27.56
CA ILE A 381 3.31 0.09 -26.29
C ILE A 381 2.15 0.03 -25.30
N MET A 382 1.32 1.07 -25.27
CA MET A 382 0.14 1.09 -24.41
C MET A 382 -0.91 0.07 -24.85
N LEU A 383 -1.19 -0.04 -26.16
CA LEU A 383 -2.12 -1.06 -26.70
C LEU A 383 -1.57 -2.47 -26.45
N PHE A 384 -0.27 -2.67 -26.61
CA PHE A 384 0.38 -3.92 -26.25
C PHE A 384 0.20 -4.25 -24.75
N SER A 385 0.38 -3.28 -23.85
CA SER A 385 0.12 -3.47 -22.41
C SER A 385 -1.34 -3.77 -22.10
N ALA A 386 -2.28 -3.17 -22.81
CA ALA A 386 -3.71 -3.48 -22.67
C ALA A 386 -4.03 -4.90 -23.14
N LEU A 387 -3.40 -5.37 -24.22
CA LEU A 387 -3.51 -6.75 -24.69
C LEU A 387 -2.95 -7.74 -23.66
N LEU A 388 -1.74 -7.47 -23.11
CA LEU A 388 -1.18 -8.31 -22.04
C LEU A 388 -2.09 -8.37 -20.82
N LEU A 389 -2.69 -7.25 -20.43
CA LEU A 389 -3.65 -7.20 -19.33
C LEU A 389 -4.90 -8.06 -19.62
N ALA A 390 -5.42 -8.00 -20.84
CA ALA A 390 -6.56 -8.81 -21.25
C ALA A 390 -6.23 -10.32 -21.23
N ILE A 391 -5.05 -10.71 -21.72
CA ILE A 391 -4.58 -12.11 -21.66
C ILE A 391 -4.42 -12.56 -20.20
N SER A 392 -3.83 -11.71 -19.35
CA SER A 392 -3.67 -12.00 -17.92
C SER A 392 -5.01 -12.18 -17.22
N ALA A 393 -6.00 -11.33 -17.54
CA ALA A 393 -7.36 -11.43 -17.01
C ALA A 393 -8.06 -12.73 -17.46
N ALA A 394 -7.89 -13.11 -18.72
CA ALA A 394 -8.45 -14.38 -19.24
C ALA A 394 -7.81 -15.60 -18.55
N LYS A 395 -6.48 -15.61 -18.39
CA LYS A 395 -5.76 -16.66 -17.64
C LYS A 395 -6.20 -16.74 -16.18
N MET A 396 -6.39 -15.58 -15.51
CA MET A 396 -6.88 -15.55 -14.14
C MET A 396 -8.32 -16.06 -14.04
N GLY A 397 -9.20 -15.70 -14.98
CA GLY A 397 -10.56 -16.24 -15.07
C GLY A 397 -10.56 -17.77 -15.20
N LEU A 398 -9.71 -18.30 -16.08
CA LEU A 398 -9.54 -19.76 -16.23
C LEU A 398 -9.03 -20.41 -14.94
N ASN A 399 -8.06 -19.80 -14.28
CA ASN A 399 -7.54 -20.31 -12.99
C ASN A 399 -8.64 -20.34 -11.91
N ILE A 400 -9.47 -19.30 -11.84
CA ILE A 400 -10.59 -19.24 -10.89
C ILE A 400 -11.66 -20.29 -11.23
N SER A 401 -11.94 -20.52 -12.51
CA SER A 401 -12.95 -21.51 -12.92
C SER A 401 -12.56 -22.96 -12.59
N ILE A 402 -11.26 -23.28 -12.60
CA ILE A 402 -10.74 -24.64 -12.35
C ILE A 402 -10.48 -24.88 -10.84
N PHE A 403 -9.92 -23.90 -10.15
CA PHE A 403 -9.42 -24.06 -8.78
C PHE A 403 -10.20 -23.27 -7.74
N GLY A 404 -11.31 -22.66 -8.10
CA GLY A 404 -12.09 -21.81 -7.22
C GLY A 404 -11.46 -20.44 -6.95
N LEU A 405 -12.08 -19.68 -6.06
CA LEU A 405 -11.69 -18.33 -5.70
C LEU A 405 -10.83 -18.33 -4.42
N THR A 406 -9.76 -17.52 -4.43
CA THR A 406 -8.92 -17.28 -3.24
C THR A 406 -8.70 -15.80 -3.05
N LYS A 407 -8.32 -15.37 -1.82
CA LYS A 407 -7.96 -13.96 -1.52
C LYS A 407 -6.92 -13.41 -2.50
N ASN A 408 -5.87 -14.16 -2.76
CA ASN A 408 -4.81 -13.73 -3.67
C ASN A 408 -5.33 -13.53 -5.10
N ARG A 409 -6.16 -14.44 -5.60
CA ARG A 409 -6.77 -14.32 -6.95
C ARG A 409 -7.69 -13.12 -7.03
N LEU A 410 -8.52 -12.93 -6.01
CA LEU A 410 -9.45 -11.81 -5.94
C LEU A 410 -8.69 -10.46 -5.87
N PHE A 411 -7.65 -10.37 -5.05
CA PHE A 411 -6.81 -9.18 -4.93
C PHE A 411 -6.06 -8.87 -6.24
N VAL A 412 -5.59 -9.88 -6.94
CA VAL A 412 -4.96 -9.72 -8.26
C VAL A 412 -5.98 -9.22 -9.29
N CYS A 413 -7.22 -9.71 -9.29
CA CYS A 413 -8.28 -9.17 -10.15
C CYS A 413 -8.54 -7.68 -9.87
N LEU A 414 -8.54 -7.29 -8.60
CA LEU A 414 -8.68 -5.90 -8.18
C LEU A 414 -7.52 -5.02 -8.70
N LEU A 415 -6.28 -5.52 -8.58
CA LEU A 415 -5.10 -4.83 -9.12
C LEU A 415 -5.17 -4.70 -10.64
N MET A 416 -5.59 -5.73 -11.36
CA MET A 416 -5.78 -5.69 -12.81
C MET A 416 -6.84 -4.65 -13.22
N ALA A 417 -7.96 -4.57 -12.48
CA ALA A 417 -8.99 -3.57 -12.72
C ALA A 417 -8.44 -2.14 -12.52
N ALA A 418 -7.72 -1.90 -11.42
CA ALA A 418 -7.07 -0.61 -11.16
C ALA A 418 -6.03 -0.28 -12.26
N PHE A 419 -5.27 -1.27 -12.72
CA PHE A 419 -4.31 -1.09 -13.79
C PHE A 419 -4.98 -0.75 -15.12
N GLY A 420 -6.11 -1.38 -15.43
CA GLY A 420 -6.96 -1.03 -16.58
C GLY A 420 -7.37 0.43 -16.58
N VAL A 421 -7.76 0.96 -15.42
CA VAL A 421 -8.07 2.40 -15.24
C VAL A 421 -6.84 3.26 -15.59
N VAL A 422 -5.65 2.89 -15.10
CA VAL A 422 -4.40 3.61 -15.42
C VAL A 422 -4.17 3.67 -16.94
N LEU A 423 -4.30 2.54 -17.63
CA LEU A 423 -4.10 2.45 -19.09
C LEU A 423 -5.11 3.32 -19.86
N ILE A 424 -6.40 3.26 -19.48
CA ILE A 424 -7.46 4.06 -20.12
C ILE A 424 -7.15 5.56 -20.01
N PHE A 425 -6.88 6.06 -18.81
CA PHE A 425 -6.62 7.50 -18.62
C PHE A 425 -5.29 7.94 -19.23
N PHE A 426 -4.30 7.05 -19.27
CA PHE A 426 -3.04 7.33 -19.97
C PHE A 426 -3.26 7.41 -21.49
N ALA A 427 -4.09 6.54 -22.07
CA ALA A 427 -4.52 6.60 -23.46
C ALA A 427 -5.20 7.94 -23.79
N ILE A 428 -6.15 8.34 -22.96
CA ILE A 428 -6.85 9.63 -23.10
C ILE A 428 -5.82 10.78 -23.07
N HIS A 429 -4.84 10.73 -22.17
CA HIS A 429 -3.79 11.75 -22.10
C HIS A 429 -2.88 11.77 -23.33
N LEU A 430 -2.53 10.63 -23.90
CA LEU A 430 -1.77 10.55 -25.14
C LEU A 430 -2.55 11.17 -26.31
N LEU A 431 -3.86 10.95 -26.38
CA LEU A 431 -4.72 11.49 -27.43
C LEU A 431 -5.04 12.97 -27.19
N ALA A 432 -5.33 13.36 -25.94
CA ALA A 432 -5.69 14.70 -25.51
C ALA A 432 -4.77 15.21 -24.38
N PRO A 433 -3.55 15.72 -24.68
CA PRO A 433 -2.55 16.10 -23.67
C PRO A 433 -2.98 17.22 -22.71
N LYS A 434 -4.09 17.91 -22.99
CA LYS A 434 -4.66 18.93 -22.10
C LYS A 434 -5.43 18.32 -20.92
N VAL A 435 -5.88 17.07 -21.04
CA VAL A 435 -6.66 16.37 -20.02
C VAL A 435 -5.71 15.88 -18.92
N PRO A 436 -5.96 16.22 -17.66
CA PRO A 436 -5.19 15.69 -16.54
C PRO A 436 -5.54 14.19 -16.37
N TYR A 437 -4.56 13.30 -16.45
CA TYR A 437 -4.81 11.86 -16.31
C TYR A 437 -4.59 11.34 -14.91
N MET A 438 -3.63 11.90 -14.17
CA MET A 438 -3.24 11.35 -12.87
C MET A 438 -4.27 11.61 -11.77
N GLN A 439 -5.01 12.73 -11.84
CA GLN A 439 -6.04 13.06 -10.86
C GLN A 439 -7.20 12.05 -10.88
N PRO A 440 -7.85 11.77 -12.02
CA PRO A 440 -8.91 10.76 -12.07
C PRO A 440 -8.38 9.35 -11.77
N VAL A 441 -7.16 9.01 -12.18
CA VAL A 441 -6.53 7.72 -11.83
C VAL A 441 -6.45 7.55 -10.32
N ILE A 442 -5.92 8.54 -9.59
CA ILE A 442 -5.83 8.47 -8.12
C ILE A 442 -7.22 8.31 -7.51
N ILE A 443 -8.20 9.11 -7.94
CA ILE A 443 -9.56 9.06 -7.39
C ILE A 443 -10.20 7.70 -7.64
N ILE A 444 -10.20 7.21 -8.89
CA ILE A 444 -10.92 5.99 -9.28
C ILE A 444 -10.23 4.76 -8.70
N CYS A 445 -8.89 4.65 -8.80
CA CYS A 445 -8.18 3.52 -8.19
C CYS A 445 -8.38 3.48 -6.68
N SER A 446 -8.28 4.62 -5.99
CA SER A 446 -8.54 4.66 -4.55
C SER A 446 -9.99 4.30 -4.21
N ALA A 447 -10.97 4.76 -5.00
CA ALA A 447 -12.37 4.40 -4.81
C ALA A 447 -12.62 2.89 -4.98
N ILE A 448 -11.97 2.26 -5.96
CA ILE A 448 -12.04 0.79 -6.19
C ILE A 448 -11.50 0.04 -4.96
N PHE A 449 -10.30 0.40 -4.45
CA PHE A 449 -9.72 -0.25 -3.28
C PHE A 449 -10.53 0.01 -2.00
N ILE A 450 -11.05 1.22 -1.82
CA ILE A 450 -11.91 1.55 -0.68
C ILE A 450 -13.21 0.75 -0.74
N ALA A 451 -13.87 0.68 -1.91
CA ALA A 451 -15.08 -0.12 -2.08
C ALA A 451 -14.83 -1.60 -1.76
N PHE A 452 -13.68 -2.13 -2.21
CA PHE A 452 -13.27 -3.50 -1.89
C PHE A 452 -13.04 -3.70 -0.38
N ALA A 453 -12.49 -2.71 0.33
CA ALA A 453 -12.27 -2.79 1.77
C ALA A 453 -13.56 -2.81 2.62
N TYR A 454 -14.68 -2.35 2.06
CA TYR A 454 -16.01 -2.46 2.66
C TYR A 454 -16.72 -3.78 2.30
N PHE A 455 -16.18 -4.53 1.36
CA PHE A 455 -16.76 -5.78 0.90
C PHE A 455 -16.25 -6.96 1.74
N ASN A 456 -17.15 -7.83 2.18
CA ASN A 456 -16.76 -9.08 2.87
C ASN A 456 -16.28 -10.11 1.83
N SER A 457 -15.00 -10.00 1.47
CA SER A 457 -14.36 -10.89 0.51
C SER A 457 -14.29 -12.33 0.99
N ASP A 458 -14.10 -12.55 2.29
CA ASP A 458 -13.95 -13.88 2.87
C ASP A 458 -15.24 -14.69 2.71
N ASN A 459 -16.36 -14.09 3.10
CA ASN A 459 -17.66 -14.73 2.95
C ASN A 459 -18.02 -14.98 1.48
N ALA A 460 -17.71 -14.02 0.59
CA ALA A 460 -17.94 -14.19 -0.84
C ALA A 460 -17.10 -15.34 -1.44
N ILE A 461 -15.85 -15.53 -0.98
CA ILE A 461 -14.98 -16.62 -1.40
C ILE A 461 -15.56 -17.97 -0.96
N VAL A 462 -16.00 -18.08 0.31
CA VAL A 462 -16.61 -19.32 0.83
C VAL A 462 -17.85 -19.68 0.00
N LYS A 463 -18.80 -18.77 -0.13
CA LYS A 463 -20.05 -19.00 -0.90
C LYS A 463 -19.79 -19.34 -2.37
N TYR A 464 -18.84 -18.64 -3.01
CA TYR A 464 -18.47 -18.93 -4.39
C TYR A 464 -17.93 -20.35 -4.56
N ASN A 465 -17.02 -20.78 -3.67
CA ASN A 465 -16.40 -22.10 -3.77
C ASN A 465 -17.39 -23.22 -3.44
N ILE A 466 -18.26 -23.04 -2.44
CA ILE A 466 -19.34 -23.99 -2.14
C ILE A 466 -20.26 -24.16 -3.36
N ALA A 467 -20.79 -23.07 -3.90
CA ALA A 467 -21.69 -23.13 -5.07
C ALA A 467 -21.03 -23.77 -6.32
N LYS A 468 -19.72 -23.54 -6.52
CA LYS A 468 -18.97 -24.18 -7.61
C LYS A 468 -18.75 -25.67 -7.37
N TYR A 469 -18.54 -26.08 -6.15
CA TYR A 469 -18.40 -27.49 -5.77
C TYR A 469 -19.73 -28.23 -5.93
N GLU A 470 -20.82 -27.69 -5.40
CA GLU A 470 -22.17 -28.27 -5.51
C GLU A 470 -22.64 -28.42 -6.98
N SER A 471 -22.23 -27.44 -7.83
CA SER A 471 -22.53 -27.54 -9.28
C SER A 471 -21.61 -28.52 -10.04
N GLY A 472 -20.63 -29.16 -9.36
CA GLY A 472 -19.65 -30.05 -10.00
C GLY A 472 -18.61 -29.31 -10.87
N ALA A 473 -18.57 -27.99 -10.84
CA ALA A 473 -17.63 -27.20 -11.63
C ALA A 473 -16.19 -27.25 -11.11
N ILE A 474 -15.98 -27.51 -9.80
CA ILE A 474 -14.70 -27.84 -9.19
C ILE A 474 -14.80 -29.19 -8.49
N SER A 475 -13.75 -30.00 -8.57
CA SER A 475 -13.74 -31.37 -8.07
C SER A 475 -13.43 -31.49 -6.58
N SER A 476 -12.82 -30.47 -5.96
CA SER A 476 -12.45 -30.47 -4.55
C SER A 476 -12.44 -29.06 -3.97
N ILE A 477 -12.70 -28.96 -2.68
CA ILE A 477 -12.59 -27.73 -1.89
C ILE A 477 -11.46 -27.91 -0.86
N ASP A 478 -10.58 -26.90 -0.75
CA ASP A 478 -9.60 -26.84 0.32
C ASP A 478 -10.26 -26.25 1.59
N GLY A 479 -10.74 -27.15 2.45
CA GLY A 479 -11.42 -26.77 3.69
C GLY A 479 -10.52 -26.02 4.66
N TYR A 480 -9.23 -26.38 4.75
CA TYR A 480 -8.26 -25.68 5.61
C TYR A 480 -8.02 -24.25 5.17
N TYR A 481 -7.95 -24.04 3.84
CA TYR A 481 -7.89 -22.68 3.33
C TYR A 481 -9.15 -21.88 3.68
N LEU A 482 -10.32 -22.46 3.50
CA LEU A 482 -11.59 -21.78 3.82
C LEU A 482 -11.70 -21.46 5.32
N SER A 483 -11.24 -22.36 6.21
CA SER A 483 -11.23 -22.13 7.66
C SER A 483 -10.37 -20.92 8.07
N SER A 484 -9.31 -20.63 7.31
CA SER A 484 -8.43 -19.48 7.54
C SER A 484 -9.08 -18.12 7.23
N LEU A 485 -10.24 -18.09 6.55
CA LEU A 485 -10.95 -16.89 6.13
C LEU A 485 -11.77 -16.29 7.27
N LYS A 486 -11.18 -15.43 8.10
CA LYS A 486 -11.74 -14.89 9.34
C LYS A 486 -13.06 -14.11 9.20
N GLY A 487 -13.40 -13.63 8.02
CA GLY A 487 -14.64 -12.91 7.73
C GLY A 487 -15.80 -13.80 7.24
N ALA A 488 -15.62 -15.12 7.15
CA ALA A 488 -16.65 -16.06 6.75
C ALA A 488 -17.56 -16.43 7.93
N PHE A 489 -18.84 -16.65 7.67
CA PHE A 489 -19.84 -16.99 8.67
C PHE A 489 -19.82 -18.48 9.03
N VAL A 490 -20.14 -18.80 10.27
CA VAL A 490 -20.25 -20.19 10.76
C VAL A 490 -21.38 -20.93 10.04
N SER A 491 -22.49 -20.25 9.80
CA SER A 491 -23.64 -20.79 9.06
C SER A 491 -23.27 -21.31 7.66
N ASP A 492 -22.33 -20.66 6.96
CA ASP A 492 -21.87 -21.10 5.63
C ASP A 492 -20.99 -22.37 5.74
N PHE A 493 -20.22 -22.54 6.82
CA PHE A 493 -19.43 -23.75 7.07
C PHE A 493 -20.32 -24.96 7.44
N ALA A 494 -21.42 -24.73 8.15
CA ALA A 494 -22.39 -25.79 8.46
C ALA A 494 -23.05 -26.38 7.21
N GLU A 495 -23.10 -25.67 6.08
CA GLU A 495 -23.54 -26.22 4.79
C GLU A 495 -22.50 -27.19 4.20
N ILE A 496 -21.19 -26.91 4.38
CA ILE A 496 -20.11 -27.78 3.89
C ILE A 496 -20.11 -29.14 4.61
N GLU A 497 -20.44 -29.20 5.89
CA GLU A 497 -20.51 -30.46 6.64
C GLU A 497 -21.44 -31.49 5.99
N LYS A 498 -22.47 -31.00 5.29
CA LYS A 498 -23.44 -31.84 4.58
C LYS A 498 -22.95 -32.32 3.21
N SER A 499 -21.83 -31.81 2.71
CA SER A 499 -21.36 -32.04 1.34
C SER A 499 -20.62 -33.37 1.11
N GLY A 500 -20.19 -34.06 2.16
CA GLY A 500 -19.52 -35.37 2.09
C GLY A 500 -18.08 -35.36 1.56
N ASN A 501 -17.43 -34.20 1.42
CA ASN A 501 -16.02 -34.10 1.03
C ASN A 501 -15.12 -34.05 2.27
N ASN A 502 -14.26 -35.06 2.45
CA ASN A 502 -13.45 -35.22 3.67
C ASN A 502 -12.58 -34.02 4.03
N SER A 503 -11.86 -33.46 3.07
CA SER A 503 -11.02 -32.27 3.31
C SER A 503 -11.83 -31.02 3.61
N ALA A 504 -12.97 -30.84 2.93
CA ALA A 504 -13.87 -29.72 3.15
C ALA A 504 -14.55 -29.80 4.52
N VAL A 505 -14.99 -30.99 4.91
CA VAL A 505 -15.63 -31.24 6.21
C VAL A 505 -14.66 -30.96 7.36
N ASN A 506 -13.43 -31.48 7.31
CA ASN A 506 -12.41 -31.21 8.33
C ASN A 506 -12.13 -29.71 8.49
N GLY A 507 -11.98 -28.98 7.38
CA GLY A 507 -11.80 -27.54 7.41
C GLY A 507 -13.02 -26.79 7.94
N ALA A 508 -14.24 -27.25 7.65
CA ALA A 508 -15.47 -26.66 8.17
C ALA A 508 -15.58 -26.85 9.69
N HIS A 509 -15.30 -28.05 10.19
CA HIS A 509 -15.23 -28.32 11.63
C HIS A 509 -14.28 -27.38 12.36
N SER A 510 -13.01 -27.33 11.91
CA SER A 510 -12.03 -26.43 12.50
C SER A 510 -12.44 -24.97 12.45
N ALA A 511 -13.11 -24.53 11.35
CA ALA A 511 -13.63 -23.18 11.26
C ALA A 511 -14.75 -22.89 12.26
N ILE A 512 -15.72 -23.81 12.42
CA ILE A 512 -16.84 -23.67 13.36
C ILE A 512 -16.31 -23.61 14.77
N ILE A 513 -15.49 -24.57 15.17
CA ILE A 513 -14.86 -24.64 16.49
C ILE A 513 -14.06 -23.36 16.78
N GLY A 514 -13.17 -22.97 15.88
CA GLY A 514 -12.34 -21.78 16.04
C GLY A 514 -13.15 -20.50 16.21
N ARG A 515 -14.25 -20.32 15.46
CA ARG A 515 -15.13 -19.15 15.60
C ARG A 515 -15.87 -19.12 16.93
N ILE A 516 -16.40 -20.25 17.37
CA ILE A 516 -17.10 -20.36 18.65
C ILE A 516 -16.12 -20.08 19.81
N CYS A 517 -14.90 -20.60 19.72
CA CYS A 517 -13.86 -20.34 20.71
C CYS A 517 -13.44 -18.87 20.78
N GLU A 518 -13.31 -18.18 19.65
CA GLU A 518 -13.04 -16.73 19.59
C GLU A 518 -14.17 -15.90 20.26
N CYS A 519 -15.41 -16.39 20.21
CA CYS A 519 -16.56 -15.69 20.79
C CYS A 519 -16.71 -15.93 22.30
N CYS A 520 -16.32 -17.10 22.77
CA CYS A 520 -16.51 -17.56 24.14
C CYS A 520 -15.23 -18.16 24.71
N PRO A 521 -14.30 -17.33 25.23
CA PRO A 521 -13.10 -17.81 25.91
C PRO A 521 -13.42 -18.72 27.12
N GLU A 522 -14.62 -18.62 27.68
CA GLU A 522 -15.12 -19.44 28.79
C GLU A 522 -15.43 -20.88 28.36
N PHE A 523 -15.55 -21.15 27.08
CA PHE A 523 -15.67 -22.47 26.48
C PHE A 523 -14.46 -23.38 26.83
N PHE A 524 -13.29 -22.78 27.00
CA PHE A 524 -12.05 -23.46 27.36
C PHE A 524 -11.95 -23.86 28.85
N GLY A 525 -12.84 -23.35 29.72
CA GLY A 525 -12.75 -23.50 31.18
C GLY A 525 -13.45 -24.71 31.77
N GLY A 526 -13.96 -25.66 30.98
CA GLY A 526 -14.50 -26.94 31.42
C GLY A 526 -16.03 -27.03 31.45
N GLY A 527 -16.63 -27.62 30.45
CA GLY A 527 -17.97 -28.21 30.43
C GLY A 527 -19.20 -27.29 30.65
N PHE A 528 -18.97 -26.05 30.99
CA PHE A 528 -20.03 -25.11 31.36
C PHE A 528 -20.94 -24.69 30.20
N ALA A 529 -20.36 -24.56 29.02
CA ALA A 529 -21.08 -24.04 27.84
C ALA A 529 -22.00 -25.08 27.15
N VAL A 530 -21.79 -26.38 27.39
CA VAL A 530 -22.57 -27.44 26.74
C VAL A 530 -24.05 -27.38 27.14
N ASN A 531 -24.35 -27.06 28.40
CA ASN A 531 -25.71 -27.08 28.96
C ASN A 531 -26.39 -25.70 28.89
N ASN A 532 -25.70 -24.64 28.52
CA ASN A 532 -26.23 -23.29 28.54
C ASN A 532 -26.04 -22.59 27.18
N ASP A 533 -26.95 -21.67 26.90
CA ASP A 533 -26.75 -20.73 25.79
C ASP A 533 -25.58 -19.79 26.06
N ILE A 534 -24.82 -19.48 25.05
CA ILE A 534 -23.72 -18.52 25.15
C ILE A 534 -24.23 -17.11 24.83
N GLU A 535 -23.76 -16.13 25.60
CA GLU A 535 -24.09 -14.74 25.35
C GLU A 535 -23.00 -14.06 24.51
N TYR A 536 -23.45 -13.23 23.57
CA TYR A 536 -22.56 -12.42 22.78
C TYR A 536 -21.84 -11.38 23.67
N LYS A 537 -20.51 -11.50 23.78
CA LYS A 537 -19.67 -10.52 24.47
C LYS A 537 -19.16 -9.45 23.50
N LYS A 538 -19.63 -8.23 23.70
CA LYS A 538 -19.21 -7.11 22.89
C LYS A 538 -17.72 -6.80 23.10
N SER A 539 -16.96 -6.70 22.03
CA SER A 539 -15.55 -6.26 22.08
C SER A 539 -15.43 -4.81 22.55
N ASP A 540 -14.27 -4.41 23.06
CA ASP A 540 -13.97 -2.99 23.32
C ASP A 540 -14.26 -2.18 22.05
N PHE A 541 -14.92 -1.03 22.21
CA PHE A 541 -15.28 -0.19 21.05
C PHE A 541 -14.06 0.23 20.22
N ARG A 542 -12.87 0.28 20.82
CA ARG A 542 -11.62 0.62 20.14
C ARG A 542 -11.14 -0.48 19.21
N GLU A 543 -11.46 -1.74 19.51
CA GLU A 543 -11.12 -2.95 18.74
C GLU A 543 -12.26 -3.38 17.80
N TYR A 544 -13.41 -2.74 17.91
CA TYR A 544 -14.61 -3.08 17.15
C TYR A 544 -14.41 -2.96 15.66
N ASN A 545 -14.84 -3.96 14.91
CA ASN A 545 -15.06 -3.89 13.48
C ASN A 545 -16.37 -4.62 13.12
N LEU A 546 -17.08 -4.08 12.15
CA LEU A 546 -18.45 -4.51 11.81
C LEU A 546 -18.49 -5.97 11.33
N LEU A 547 -17.59 -6.37 10.43
CA LEU A 547 -17.58 -7.73 9.87
C LEU A 547 -17.20 -8.77 10.91
N GLY A 548 -16.21 -8.49 11.76
CA GLY A 548 -15.84 -9.39 12.86
C GLY A 548 -16.95 -9.52 13.91
N ASP A 549 -17.66 -8.42 14.19
CA ASP A 549 -18.82 -8.42 15.09
C ASP A 549 -19.99 -9.27 14.51
N GLN A 550 -20.23 -9.17 13.21
CA GLN A 550 -21.23 -9.98 12.52
C GLN A 550 -20.88 -11.48 12.55
N VAL A 551 -19.62 -11.83 12.30
CA VAL A 551 -19.14 -13.22 12.37
C VAL A 551 -19.30 -13.78 13.78
N LYS A 552 -18.97 -13.00 14.81
CA LYS A 552 -19.16 -13.41 16.22
C LYS A 552 -20.63 -13.63 16.56
N LYS A 553 -21.52 -12.75 16.10
CA LYS A 553 -22.97 -12.89 16.31
C LYS A 553 -23.52 -14.13 15.61
N ASP A 554 -23.09 -14.40 14.37
CA ASP A 554 -23.47 -15.58 13.62
C ASP A 554 -23.03 -16.86 14.35
N ALA A 555 -21.80 -16.89 14.88
CA ALA A 555 -21.28 -18.01 15.66
C ALA A 555 -22.11 -18.27 16.93
N VAL A 556 -22.51 -17.22 17.65
CA VAL A 556 -23.37 -17.33 18.85
C VAL A 556 -24.77 -17.86 18.49
N VAL A 557 -25.37 -17.32 17.42
CA VAL A 557 -26.70 -17.76 16.93
C VAL A 557 -26.65 -19.23 16.52
N TYR A 558 -25.62 -19.61 15.76
CA TYR A 558 -25.43 -21.01 15.35
C TYR A 558 -25.30 -21.93 16.55
N TYR A 559 -24.40 -21.62 17.49
CA TYR A 559 -24.21 -22.46 18.69
C TYR A 559 -25.49 -22.60 19.52
N ASN A 560 -26.23 -21.52 19.73
CA ASN A 560 -27.47 -21.55 20.51
C ASN A 560 -28.62 -22.30 19.79
N SER A 561 -28.53 -22.48 18.47
CA SER A 561 -29.47 -23.28 17.66
C SER A 561 -29.22 -24.79 17.78
N LEU A 562 -28.02 -25.21 18.24
CA LEU A 562 -27.68 -26.62 18.41
C LEU A 562 -28.37 -27.24 19.60
N SER A 563 -28.77 -28.52 19.47
CA SER A 563 -29.24 -29.33 20.58
C SER A 563 -28.11 -29.58 21.59
N GLU A 564 -28.46 -29.93 22.83
CA GLU A 564 -27.47 -30.27 23.85
C GLU A 564 -26.50 -31.38 23.38
N LYS A 565 -26.99 -32.34 22.66
CA LYS A 565 -26.20 -33.43 22.09
C LYS A 565 -25.18 -32.91 21.04
N GLU A 566 -25.59 -32.06 20.11
CA GLU A 566 -24.71 -31.45 19.12
C GLU A 566 -23.65 -30.56 19.76
N ARG A 567 -24.02 -29.83 20.82
CA ARG A 567 -23.05 -29.02 21.61
C ARG A 567 -22.01 -29.92 22.29
N ARG A 568 -22.42 -31.09 22.84
CA ARG A 568 -21.49 -32.09 23.39
C ARG A 568 -20.55 -32.62 22.34
N THR A 569 -21.09 -32.95 21.16
CA THR A 569 -20.27 -33.38 20.02
C THR A 569 -19.21 -32.34 19.66
N LEU A 570 -19.62 -31.10 19.50
CA LEU A 570 -18.71 -30.00 19.17
C LEU A 570 -17.63 -29.77 20.23
N TYR A 571 -18.01 -29.88 21.51
CA TYR A 571 -17.05 -29.74 22.59
C TYR A 571 -16.05 -30.90 22.65
N SER A 572 -16.49 -32.15 22.44
CA SER A 572 -15.58 -33.29 22.38
C SER A 572 -14.64 -33.23 21.19
N GLN A 573 -15.09 -32.75 20.03
CA GLN A 573 -14.27 -32.48 18.87
C GLN A 573 -13.19 -31.42 19.17
N TYR A 574 -13.58 -30.30 19.80
CA TYR A 574 -12.63 -29.27 20.23
C TYR A 574 -11.51 -29.84 21.11
N LEU A 575 -11.87 -30.65 22.13
CA LEU A 575 -10.87 -31.24 23.03
C LEU A 575 -9.89 -32.18 22.32
N LEU A 576 -10.35 -32.86 21.25
CA LEU A 576 -9.51 -33.74 20.45
C LEU A 576 -8.62 -32.95 19.50
N GLU A 577 -9.15 -31.87 18.87
CA GLU A 577 -8.35 -30.98 18.02
C GLU A 577 -7.26 -30.22 18.81
N GLU A 578 -7.56 -29.77 20.04
CA GLU A 578 -6.56 -29.14 20.92
C GLU A 578 -5.39 -30.09 21.26
N ARG A 579 -5.67 -31.41 21.31
CA ARG A 579 -4.65 -32.46 21.47
C ARG A 579 -3.92 -32.84 20.17
N GLY A 580 -4.18 -32.11 19.06
CA GLY A 580 -3.62 -32.41 17.76
C GLY A 580 -4.29 -33.58 17.03
N GLY A 581 -5.55 -33.87 17.37
CA GLY A 581 -6.35 -34.91 16.73
C GLY A 581 -6.70 -34.58 15.30
N THR A 582 -6.67 -35.59 14.44
CA THR A 582 -7.08 -35.52 13.04
C THR A 582 -8.41 -36.23 12.88
N TYR A 583 -9.42 -35.51 12.36
CA TYR A 583 -10.74 -36.06 12.09
C TYR A 583 -10.77 -36.85 10.81
N ASP A 584 -11.37 -38.05 10.86
CA ASP A 584 -11.69 -38.87 9.69
C ASP A 584 -13.22 -38.89 9.48
N PRO A 585 -13.73 -38.21 8.45
CA PRO A 585 -15.17 -38.17 8.18
C PRO A 585 -15.79 -39.49 7.75
N ASP A 586 -15.00 -40.40 7.12
CA ASP A 586 -15.51 -41.68 6.62
C ASP A 586 -15.85 -42.63 7.76
N SER A 587 -15.03 -42.63 8.79
CA SER A 587 -15.24 -43.45 10.00
C SER A 587 -15.93 -42.68 11.13
N ASN A 588 -16.15 -41.36 10.96
CA ASN A 588 -16.60 -40.45 12.01
C ASN A 588 -15.81 -40.64 13.31
N SER A 589 -14.48 -40.54 13.20
CA SER A 589 -13.55 -40.78 14.30
C SER A 589 -12.43 -39.75 14.31
N TYR A 590 -11.78 -39.59 15.45
CA TYR A 590 -10.56 -38.79 15.61
C TYR A 590 -9.38 -39.70 15.93
N THR A 591 -8.25 -39.41 15.31
CA THR A 591 -6.96 -40.03 15.64
C THR A 591 -6.09 -39.02 16.35
N VAL A 592 -5.61 -39.34 17.56
CA VAL A 592 -4.80 -38.47 18.42
C VAL A 592 -3.52 -39.19 18.81
N TRP A 593 -2.38 -38.50 18.72
CA TRP A 593 -1.12 -38.97 19.28
C TRP A 593 -1.04 -38.66 20.76
N GLU A 594 -1.05 -39.70 21.61
CA GLU A 594 -0.96 -39.54 23.08
C GLU A 594 0.52 -39.35 23.51
N ASN A 595 0.68 -38.84 24.74
CA ASN A 595 1.99 -38.53 25.31
C ASN A 595 2.88 -39.78 25.52
N ASP A 596 2.30 -40.97 25.48
CA ASP A 596 2.98 -42.26 25.59
C ASP A 596 3.56 -42.76 24.24
N GLY A 597 3.38 -41.96 23.18
CA GLY A 597 3.84 -42.31 21.82
C GLY A 597 2.92 -43.28 21.09
N ASN A 598 1.73 -43.54 21.60
CA ASN A 598 0.73 -44.39 20.97
C ASN A 598 -0.31 -43.54 20.23
N GLU A 599 -0.85 -44.12 19.18
CA GLU A 599 -1.98 -43.55 18.44
C GLU A 599 -3.30 -44.05 19.08
N ALA A 600 -4.17 -43.13 19.45
CA ALA A 600 -5.48 -43.41 20.01
C ALA A 600 -6.59 -43.00 19.05
N VAL A 601 -7.54 -43.88 18.80
CA VAL A 601 -8.73 -43.61 17.97
C VAL A 601 -9.91 -43.38 18.88
N TYR A 602 -10.59 -42.24 18.65
CA TYR A 602 -11.82 -41.86 19.36
C TYR A 602 -12.99 -41.92 18.36
N SER A 603 -13.92 -42.82 18.60
CA SER A 603 -15.10 -43.02 17.76
C SER A 603 -16.32 -42.33 18.36
N TYR A 604 -17.18 -41.83 17.47
CA TYR A 604 -18.41 -41.15 17.86
C TYR A 604 -19.41 -42.11 18.49
N ASP A 605 -19.83 -41.82 19.73
CA ASP A 605 -20.93 -42.52 20.40
C ASP A 605 -22.25 -41.79 20.19
N SER A 606 -23.13 -42.41 19.41
CA SER A 606 -24.45 -41.86 19.11
C SER A 606 -25.39 -41.74 20.30
N ALA A 607 -25.13 -42.41 21.42
CA ALA A 607 -25.97 -42.33 22.63
C ALA A 607 -25.65 -41.07 23.43
N THR A 608 -24.37 -40.77 23.65
CA THR A 608 -23.91 -39.64 24.45
C THR A 608 -23.68 -38.37 23.59
N GLY A 609 -23.42 -38.53 22.32
CA GLY A 609 -22.99 -37.44 21.44
C GLY A 609 -21.53 -37.05 21.64
N GLU A 610 -20.72 -37.89 22.22
CA GLU A 610 -19.28 -37.63 22.48
C GLU A 610 -18.39 -38.60 21.72
N TYR A 611 -17.13 -38.20 21.50
CA TYR A 611 -16.10 -39.09 20.95
C TYR A 611 -15.44 -39.85 22.09
N ILE A 612 -15.57 -41.18 22.09
CA ILE A 612 -15.06 -42.05 23.12
C ILE A 612 -13.89 -42.85 22.57
N LYS A 613 -12.83 -43.02 23.36
CA LYS A 613 -11.65 -43.80 23.00
C LYS A 613 -12.05 -45.23 22.68
N SER A 614 -11.94 -45.65 21.44
CA SER A 614 -12.34 -46.95 20.95
C SER A 614 -11.16 -47.93 20.81
N GLN A 615 -9.98 -47.42 20.41
CA GLN A 615 -8.78 -48.22 20.21
C GLN A 615 -7.52 -47.45 20.58
N SER A 616 -6.49 -48.19 21.07
CA SER A 616 -5.12 -47.71 21.16
C SER A 616 -4.29 -48.58 20.20
N VAL A 617 -3.71 -47.96 19.17
CA VAL A 617 -2.80 -48.65 18.26
C VAL A 617 -1.40 -48.38 18.74
N HIS A 618 -0.70 -49.44 19.19
CA HIS A 618 0.72 -49.33 19.50
C HIS A 618 1.45 -48.97 18.23
N ALA A 619 2.22 -47.88 18.21
CA ALA A 619 3.12 -47.60 17.14
C ALA A 619 4.05 -48.81 16.97
N ALA A 620 3.95 -49.51 15.85
CA ALA A 620 4.94 -50.54 15.51
C ALA A 620 6.28 -49.81 15.47
N VAL A 621 7.17 -50.20 16.40
CA VAL A 621 8.56 -49.78 16.37
C VAL A 621 9.10 -50.39 15.08
N TYR A 622 9.20 -49.60 14.01
CA TYR A 622 10.00 -49.94 12.87
C TYR A 622 11.45 -49.94 13.37
N GLU A 623 11.91 -51.11 13.89
CA GLU A 623 13.35 -51.37 13.96
C GLU A 623 13.85 -51.24 12.52
N SER A 624 14.58 -50.17 12.26
CA SER A 624 15.39 -50.05 11.07
C SER A 624 16.45 -51.12 11.14
N ASN A 625 16.17 -52.29 10.55
CA ASN A 625 17.20 -53.22 10.21
C ASN A 625 18.19 -52.49 9.31
N GLY A 626 19.38 -52.25 9.84
CA GLY A 626 20.47 -51.67 9.13
C GLY A 626 20.74 -52.45 7.84
N TYR A 627 20.48 -51.81 6.74
CA TYR A 627 21.12 -52.13 5.47
C TYR A 627 22.13 -51.01 5.22
N ASP A 628 23.40 -51.36 5.42
CA ASP A 628 24.52 -50.70 4.79
C ASP A 628 24.32 -50.78 3.28
N ASP A 629 24.14 -49.65 2.65
CA ASP A 629 24.35 -49.50 1.21
C ASP A 629 25.07 -48.18 0.94
N ASP A 630 26.39 -48.29 0.94
CA ASP A 630 27.27 -47.42 0.17
C ASP A 630 26.96 -47.60 -1.33
N ASN A 631 26.67 -46.56 -2.01
CA ASN A 631 26.58 -46.30 -3.46
C ASN A 631 25.19 -45.99 -3.99
N TYR A 632 24.95 -44.74 -4.27
CA TYR A 632 24.63 -44.15 -5.58
C TYR A 632 24.25 -42.68 -5.40
N GLY A 633 25.04 -41.82 -5.99
CA GLY A 633 24.75 -40.42 -6.12
C GLY A 633 23.63 -40.17 -7.12
N ASN A 634 23.11 -38.96 -6.99
CA ASN A 634 22.34 -38.17 -7.94
C ASN A 634 20.81 -38.32 -8.02
N GLU A 635 20.21 -37.16 -7.75
CA GLU A 635 18.99 -36.64 -8.33
C GLU A 635 17.65 -37.27 -7.92
N ARG A 636 16.99 -36.60 -6.97
CA ARG A 636 15.60 -36.22 -7.11
C ARG A 636 15.19 -35.24 -6.00
N GLU A 637 15.17 -33.97 -6.31
CA GLU A 637 14.23 -33.02 -5.66
C GLU A 637 12.81 -33.57 -5.85
N ASN A 638 12.14 -33.87 -4.76
CA ASN A 638 10.69 -33.99 -4.76
C ASN A 638 10.12 -33.28 -3.54
N GLU A 639 9.35 -32.24 -3.87
CA GLU A 639 8.43 -31.51 -3.05
C GLU A 639 7.52 -32.44 -2.24
N SER A 640 7.67 -32.43 -0.95
CA SER A 640 6.58 -32.64 0.02
C SER A 640 7.01 -32.02 1.35
N GLY A 641 6.81 -30.70 1.45
CA GLY A 641 7.04 -29.96 2.68
C GLY A 641 5.89 -30.16 3.66
N SER A 642 5.94 -31.21 4.45
CA SER A 642 5.20 -31.26 5.71
C SER A 642 6.12 -30.66 6.79
N TYR A 643 5.87 -29.39 7.15
CA TYR A 643 6.54 -28.77 8.28
C TYR A 643 5.94 -29.29 9.59
N LEU A 644 6.66 -30.22 10.23
CA LEU A 644 6.45 -30.56 11.63
C LEU A 644 7.03 -29.44 12.50
N TYR A 645 6.17 -28.55 13.01
CA TYR A 645 6.56 -27.65 14.09
C TYR A 645 6.44 -28.38 15.42
N VAL A 646 7.54 -28.92 15.91
CA VAL A 646 7.64 -29.31 17.32
C VAL A 646 8.05 -28.10 18.11
N SER A 647 7.07 -27.41 18.74
CA SER A 647 7.38 -26.43 19.77
C SER A 647 7.73 -27.14 21.06
N LYS A 648 9.02 -27.16 21.44
CA LYS A 648 9.43 -27.45 22.80
C LYS A 648 8.94 -26.33 23.72
N ILE A 649 7.91 -26.63 24.51
CA ILE A 649 7.59 -25.86 25.72
C ILE A 649 8.42 -26.47 26.85
N LYS A 650 9.33 -25.69 27.40
CA LYS A 650 9.84 -25.82 28.76
C LYS A 650 9.21 -24.76 29.63
#